data_9baadf0d33de0495b5184a382dfd94c7
#
_entry.id   9baadf0d33de0495b5184a382dfd94c7
#
_cell.length_a   1.000
_cell.length_b   1.000
_cell.length_c   1.000
_cell.angle_alpha   90.00
_cell.angle_beta   90.00
_cell.angle_gamma   90.00
#
_symmetry.space_group_name_H-M   'P 1'
#
loop_
_entity.id
_entity.type
_entity.pdbx_description
1 polymer ?
#
loop_
_entity_poly.entity_id
_entity_poly.type
_entity_poly.pdbx_seq_one_letter_code
_entity_poly.pdbx_strand_id
1 'polypeptide(L)'
;MKYIKLRKLKRDVMFANLPFDKIIAVDSPFPVGMENSHESRVKTENTAAFDAALLCFDLGNPFHMPKYLTSGADKAITRASLNYDASKIVFSMRAKSDPTYNLYTIRPDGSGLKKITASDYNDCDPAWLPDGNIVFATTRSNHYSRCAGSGFRGTTLATCKPDGSDIYFISTNNEADFMPSVLDDGRVIYCRWEYVDKNIFRLQSLWTVNPDGSNPQVYWGGQSHWPDLKIGAYQIPDTDDVMMMTAGHHNVFNAGVAIVNPKNGTNFPNGIKNLTPHLKWTEASYYDANAPTLPYNEKFSLPNTFNTFYSPFPIDKYNYLVSARKQPARQWTVNGESFALYLADIDGNIELIAHGKYNLFYGQPIMKRKTPRIIPSSIEKLGDKKGNEEAPKGYLYSANVYENSGIPFGAGKWLRVVEHCAPTYQDGLRDSAKQWKAVQKKVGVKAAGLFCRQGPREFCFLSGETTMSIVVDESHKRILGEVPIEDDGSVHFEVPAMKAVYFQILDKDRKVLQTMRSSTHAMNGESRGCLGCHATKISNAPQTRPAKALRKPPQKLVKPFGDITFGFERYVQPILDKHCISCHNGSKDNKLDLRGTKFVDGAPFSTAYINLVYGVDLTPSKDRSVVNSIANPISCYYDYPSLETAKPEQETVVAPMTALSYNSKLIKTVESKHNGVELTQREIDILKAWIDLNCTFYGEEDVLDMPDIDENYFNNNPYPMFRGLAYPPKMKSCPDVDRAFRQDKFKTQADRLPKDKDGKILPAIRYEGTKRIVTPADK
;
A
#
# COMPACT_ATOMS: atom_id res chain seq x y z
N MET A 1 27.05 32.69 -32.65
CA MET A 1 28.10 33.00 -31.66
C MET A 1 27.57 33.55 -30.33
N LYS A 2 26.76 34.61 -30.30
CA LYS A 2 26.22 35.19 -29.04
C LYS A 2 25.46 34.16 -28.18
N TYR A 3 24.62 33.35 -28.78
CA TYR A 3 23.82 32.32 -28.08
C TYR A 3 24.71 31.25 -27.41
N ILE A 4 25.75 30.78 -28.10
CA ILE A 4 26.71 29.79 -27.56
C ILE A 4 27.48 30.38 -26.36
N LYS A 5 27.89 31.64 -26.46
CA LYS A 5 28.56 32.35 -25.35
C LYS A 5 27.65 32.49 -24.12
N LEU A 6 26.37 32.80 -24.35
CA LEU A 6 25.39 32.94 -23.26
C LEU A 6 25.12 31.60 -22.58
N ARG A 7 24.96 30.55 -23.35
CA ARG A 7 24.80 29.18 -22.79
C ARG A 7 26.03 28.76 -22.00
N LYS A 8 27.24 29.04 -22.52
CA LYS A 8 28.46 28.75 -21.79
C LYS A 8 28.50 29.51 -20.46
N LEU A 9 28.20 30.81 -20.48
CA LEU A 9 28.15 31.62 -19.28
C LEU A 9 27.15 31.10 -18.27
N LYS A 10 25.94 30.76 -18.70
CA LYS A 10 24.93 30.14 -17.84
C LYS A 10 25.46 28.87 -17.18
N ARG A 11 26.06 27.96 -17.96
CA ARG A 11 26.67 26.73 -17.45
C ARG A 11 27.78 27.03 -16.44
N ASP A 12 28.69 27.95 -16.80
CA ASP A 12 29.81 28.33 -15.94
C ASP A 12 29.30 28.87 -14.59
N VAL A 13 28.22 29.67 -14.59
CA VAL A 13 27.60 30.19 -13.37
C VAL A 13 26.96 29.08 -12.54
N MET A 14 26.20 28.17 -13.16
CA MET A 14 25.54 27.08 -12.45
C MET A 14 26.55 26.11 -11.81
N PHE A 15 27.69 25.88 -12.45
CA PHE A 15 28.70 24.94 -11.97
C PHE A 15 29.77 25.57 -11.06
N ALA A 16 29.94 26.93 -11.08
CA ALA A 16 31.05 27.62 -10.41
C ALA A 16 31.10 27.44 -8.89
N ASN A 17 29.98 27.18 -8.24
CA ASN A 17 29.87 27.13 -6.78
C ASN A 17 29.41 25.78 -6.26
N LEU A 18 29.53 24.70 -7.06
CA LEU A 18 29.19 23.38 -6.57
C LEU A 18 30.20 22.94 -5.50
N PRO A 19 29.74 22.41 -4.35
CA PRO A 19 30.62 21.99 -3.26
C PRO A 19 31.23 20.59 -3.49
N PHE A 20 31.20 20.09 -4.72
CA PHE A 20 31.73 18.77 -5.09
C PHE A 20 32.25 18.78 -6.53
N ASP A 21 33.14 17.83 -6.81
CA ASP A 21 33.73 17.61 -8.13
C ASP A 21 33.38 16.25 -8.75
N LYS A 22 32.74 15.37 -7.99
CA LYS A 22 32.38 14.02 -8.45
C LYS A 22 30.94 13.66 -8.12
N ILE A 23 30.34 12.87 -9.01
CA ILE A 23 28.94 12.39 -8.90
C ILE A 23 28.93 10.89 -9.15
N ILE A 24 28.19 10.14 -8.33
CA ILE A 24 27.81 8.77 -8.67
C ILE A 24 26.45 8.78 -9.37
N ALA A 25 26.24 7.81 -10.28
CA ALA A 25 24.95 7.55 -10.88
C ALA A 25 24.83 6.07 -11.29
N VAL A 26 23.62 5.58 -11.45
CA VAL A 26 23.32 4.26 -12.01
C VAL A 26 23.00 4.43 -13.48
N ASP A 27 23.76 3.76 -14.35
CA ASP A 27 23.45 3.63 -15.79
C ASP A 27 22.76 2.29 -16.01
N SER A 28 21.49 2.34 -16.43
CA SER A 28 20.67 1.13 -16.53
C SER A 28 19.75 1.18 -17.74
N PRO A 29 19.57 0.08 -18.48
CA PRO A 29 18.48 -0.04 -19.42
C PRO A 29 17.14 0.18 -18.72
N PHE A 30 16.08 0.48 -19.47
CA PHE A 30 14.77 0.41 -18.89
C PHE A 30 14.43 -1.03 -18.57
N PRO A 31 13.95 -1.31 -17.36
CA PRO A 31 13.42 -2.61 -17.02
C PRO A 31 12.15 -2.88 -17.86
N VAL A 32 12.04 -4.06 -18.39
CA VAL A 32 10.88 -4.44 -19.21
C VAL A 32 9.62 -4.42 -18.33
N GLY A 33 8.61 -3.61 -18.72
CA GLY A 33 7.34 -3.48 -17.99
C GLY A 33 7.37 -2.59 -16.75
N MET A 34 8.46 -1.86 -16.51
CA MET A 34 8.59 -1.01 -15.31
C MET A 34 8.03 0.41 -15.45
N GLU A 35 7.71 0.83 -16.65
CA GLU A 35 7.05 2.12 -16.85
C GLU A 35 5.69 2.19 -16.18
N ASN A 36 5.16 1.07 -15.73
CA ASN A 36 3.78 0.95 -15.30
C ASN A 36 3.59 0.96 -13.81
N SER A 37 4.52 0.44 -13.07
CA SER A 37 4.38 0.39 -11.63
C SER A 37 5.70 0.18 -10.92
N HIS A 38 5.79 0.72 -9.73
CA HIS A 38 6.91 0.53 -8.82
C HIS A 38 7.06 -0.93 -8.36
N GLU A 39 5.99 -1.74 -8.40
CA GLU A 39 6.05 -3.17 -8.08
C GLU A 39 6.93 -3.93 -9.07
N SER A 40 7.00 -3.46 -10.31
CA SER A 40 7.83 -4.11 -11.33
C SER A 40 9.31 -4.11 -11.00
N ARG A 41 9.76 -3.30 -10.05
CA ARG A 41 11.16 -3.30 -9.61
C ARG A 41 11.58 -4.59 -8.92
N VAL A 42 10.64 -5.25 -8.28
CA VAL A 42 10.85 -6.50 -7.55
C VAL A 42 10.28 -7.70 -8.28
N LYS A 43 9.88 -7.49 -9.55
CA LYS A 43 9.43 -8.57 -10.41
C LYS A 43 10.53 -9.56 -10.73
N THR A 44 10.07 -10.72 -11.10
CA THR A 44 10.74 -11.93 -11.53
C THR A 44 11.93 -11.72 -12.50
N GLU A 45 12.60 -12.80 -12.83
CA GLU A 45 13.77 -12.89 -13.72
C GLU A 45 13.66 -12.07 -15.01
N ASN A 46 12.46 -11.94 -15.56
CA ASN A 46 12.23 -11.34 -16.88
C ASN A 46 12.18 -9.80 -16.89
N THR A 47 12.21 -9.16 -15.74
CA THR A 47 12.05 -7.69 -15.60
C THR A 47 13.28 -6.95 -15.10
N ALA A 48 14.31 -7.67 -14.67
CA ALA A 48 15.56 -7.07 -14.24
C ALA A 48 16.30 -6.44 -15.44
N ALA A 49 16.66 -5.17 -15.32
CA ALA A 49 17.40 -4.44 -16.33
C ALA A 49 18.88 -4.79 -16.26
N PHE A 50 19.28 -5.90 -16.89
CA PHE A 50 20.67 -6.34 -16.95
C PHE A 50 21.51 -5.45 -17.86
N ASP A 51 22.82 -5.51 -17.71
CA ASP A 51 23.84 -4.63 -18.30
C ASP A 51 23.84 -3.22 -17.66
N ALA A 52 23.46 -3.14 -16.40
CA ALA A 52 23.52 -1.93 -15.59
C ALA A 52 24.89 -1.75 -14.93
N ALA A 53 25.28 -0.51 -14.70
CA ALA A 53 26.54 -0.15 -14.02
C ALA A 53 26.35 0.99 -13.01
N LEU A 54 27.11 0.94 -11.92
CA LEU A 54 27.31 2.08 -11.05
C LEU A 54 28.54 2.86 -11.57
N LEU A 55 28.33 4.14 -11.85
CA LEU A 55 29.31 5.03 -12.47
C LEU A 55 29.75 6.12 -11.50
N CYS A 56 30.96 6.65 -11.71
CA CYS A 56 31.45 7.88 -11.09
C CYS A 56 31.91 8.84 -12.20
N PHE A 57 31.33 10.02 -12.24
CA PHE A 57 31.67 11.12 -13.14
C PHE A 57 32.56 12.13 -12.41
N ASP A 58 33.59 12.64 -13.09
CA ASP A 58 34.43 13.73 -12.63
C ASP A 58 34.05 15.02 -13.39
N LEU A 59 33.52 16.01 -12.67
CA LEU A 59 33.07 17.28 -13.25
C LEU A 59 34.23 18.19 -13.67
N GLY A 60 35.40 18.04 -13.05
CA GLY A 60 36.62 18.77 -13.41
C GLY A 60 37.17 18.34 -14.77
N ASN A 61 36.74 17.19 -15.27
CA ASN A 61 37.16 16.68 -16.58
C ASN A 61 35.99 16.12 -17.39
N PRO A 62 35.12 16.99 -17.93
CA PRO A 62 33.88 16.60 -18.61
C PRO A 62 34.06 15.77 -19.88
N PHE A 63 35.28 15.66 -20.40
CA PHE A 63 35.66 14.85 -21.58
C PHE A 63 36.14 13.45 -21.23
N HIS A 64 36.38 13.15 -19.96
CA HIS A 64 36.75 11.80 -19.54
C HIS A 64 35.53 10.90 -19.45
N MET A 65 35.71 9.67 -19.95
CA MET A 65 34.70 8.63 -19.77
C MET A 65 34.46 8.39 -18.27
N PRO A 66 33.23 8.12 -17.85
CA PRO A 66 32.96 7.84 -16.44
C PRO A 66 33.70 6.63 -15.97
N LYS A 67 34.16 6.65 -14.73
CA LYS A 67 34.73 5.47 -14.08
C LYS A 67 33.61 4.50 -13.74
N TYR A 68 33.73 3.27 -14.24
CA TYR A 68 32.83 2.18 -13.87
C TYR A 68 33.25 1.66 -12.50
N LEU A 69 32.37 1.82 -11.49
CA LEU A 69 32.58 1.25 -10.16
C LEU A 69 32.16 -0.22 -10.13
N THR A 70 31.11 -0.55 -10.90
CA THR A 70 30.70 -1.93 -11.20
C THR A 70 30.44 -2.05 -12.70
N SER A 71 30.62 -3.25 -13.25
CA SER A 71 30.30 -3.52 -14.64
C SER A 71 29.95 -5.00 -14.82
N GLY A 72 29.28 -5.30 -15.91
CA GLY A 72 28.96 -6.68 -16.32
C GLY A 72 27.57 -6.77 -16.92
N ALA A 73 27.49 -7.34 -18.14
CA ALA A 73 26.23 -7.57 -18.85
C ALA A 73 25.25 -8.50 -18.11
N ASP A 74 25.71 -9.14 -17.06
CA ASP A 74 24.96 -10.04 -16.20
C ASP A 74 24.38 -9.39 -14.94
N LYS A 75 24.56 -8.07 -14.76
CA LYS A 75 24.15 -7.35 -13.55
C LYS A 75 23.02 -6.37 -13.81
N ALA A 76 22.02 -6.39 -12.93
CA ALA A 76 21.00 -5.37 -12.82
C ALA A 76 21.21 -4.60 -11.51
N ILE A 77 21.16 -3.27 -11.58
CA ILE A 77 21.39 -2.38 -10.43
C ILE A 77 20.21 -1.45 -10.32
N THR A 78 19.71 -1.30 -9.08
CA THR A 78 18.70 -0.31 -8.77
C THR A 78 19.32 0.86 -7.97
N ARG A 79 18.55 1.49 -7.12
CA ARG A 79 18.94 2.68 -6.35
C ARG A 79 20.25 2.49 -5.58
N ALA A 80 21.13 3.48 -5.68
CA ALA A 80 22.34 3.61 -4.88
C ALA A 80 22.19 4.76 -3.88
N SER A 81 22.85 4.68 -2.73
CA SER A 81 22.88 5.70 -1.69
C SER A 81 24.27 5.84 -1.11
N LEU A 82 24.78 7.07 -1.08
CA LEU A 82 26.05 7.44 -0.47
C LEU A 82 25.84 7.72 1.03
N ASN A 83 26.73 7.22 1.89
CA ASN A 83 26.69 7.54 3.33
C ASN A 83 27.08 9.01 3.59
N TYR A 84 26.88 9.47 4.83
CA TYR A 84 27.01 10.89 5.17
C TYR A 84 28.44 11.42 5.11
N ASP A 85 29.45 10.58 5.33
CA ASP A 85 30.87 10.96 5.21
C ASP A 85 31.44 10.75 3.81
N ALA A 86 30.62 10.31 2.86
CA ALA A 86 30.97 10.01 1.47
C ALA A 86 32.01 8.90 1.27
N SER A 87 32.19 8.00 2.24
CA SER A 87 33.20 6.93 2.20
C SER A 87 32.68 5.61 1.63
N LYS A 88 31.33 5.41 1.61
CA LYS A 88 30.72 4.15 1.18
C LYS A 88 29.41 4.41 0.42
N ILE A 89 29.16 3.56 -0.56
CA ILE A 89 27.92 3.48 -1.31
C ILE A 89 27.25 2.16 -0.95
N VAL A 90 25.96 2.18 -0.63
CA VAL A 90 25.10 1.01 -0.58
C VAL A 90 24.17 1.01 -1.77
N PHE A 91 23.92 -0.14 -2.39
CA PHE A 91 23.05 -0.27 -3.56
C PHE A 91 22.49 -1.69 -3.66
N SER A 92 21.43 -1.83 -4.44
CA SER A 92 20.85 -3.15 -4.73
C SER A 92 21.34 -3.65 -6.07
N MET A 93 21.81 -4.89 -6.09
CA MET A 93 22.28 -5.54 -7.30
C MET A 93 21.78 -6.98 -7.37
N ARG A 94 21.45 -7.42 -8.59
CA ARG A 94 21.14 -8.79 -8.93
C ARG A 94 22.04 -9.26 -10.06
N ALA A 95 22.74 -10.36 -9.89
CA ALA A 95 23.38 -11.06 -10.99
C ALA A 95 22.37 -12.01 -11.68
N LYS A 96 22.59 -12.37 -12.94
CA LYS A 96 21.73 -13.35 -13.65
C LYS A 96 21.68 -14.71 -12.94
N SER A 97 22.74 -15.06 -12.23
CA SER A 97 22.82 -16.27 -11.40
C SER A 97 21.99 -16.20 -10.12
N ASP A 98 21.64 -14.99 -9.67
CA ASP A 98 20.89 -14.77 -8.43
C ASP A 98 19.38 -14.69 -8.73
N PRO A 99 18.51 -15.33 -7.93
CA PRO A 99 17.07 -15.23 -8.11
C PRO A 99 16.52 -13.85 -7.73
N THR A 100 17.24 -13.09 -6.90
CA THR A 100 16.74 -11.87 -6.23
C THR A 100 17.79 -10.76 -6.19
N TYR A 101 17.31 -9.54 -5.98
CA TYR A 101 18.17 -8.41 -5.63
C TYR A 101 18.68 -8.54 -4.19
N ASN A 102 19.95 -8.24 -4.01
CA ASN A 102 20.61 -8.21 -2.71
C ASN A 102 21.32 -6.88 -2.51
N LEU A 103 21.59 -6.52 -1.26
CA LEU A 103 22.35 -5.31 -0.93
C LEU A 103 23.84 -5.56 -1.06
N TYR A 104 24.52 -4.57 -1.60
CA TYR A 104 25.97 -4.51 -1.76
C TYR A 104 26.50 -3.20 -1.25
N THR A 105 27.76 -3.20 -0.83
CA THR A 105 28.52 -1.98 -0.52
C THR A 105 29.78 -1.90 -1.37
N ILE A 106 30.19 -0.67 -1.69
CA ILE A 106 31.43 -0.37 -2.44
C ILE A 106 31.96 1.00 -2.00
N ARG A 107 33.25 1.25 -2.16
CA ARG A 107 33.79 2.61 -2.00
C ARG A 107 33.61 3.44 -3.28
N PRO A 108 33.58 4.79 -3.18
CA PRO A 108 33.50 5.66 -4.37
C PRO A 108 34.68 5.53 -5.34
N ASP A 109 35.79 4.97 -4.90
CA ASP A 109 36.92 4.64 -5.76
C ASP A 109 36.80 3.30 -6.50
N GLY A 110 35.67 2.56 -6.30
CA GLY A 110 35.40 1.26 -6.89
C GLY A 110 36.01 0.08 -6.13
N SER A 111 36.72 0.30 -5.04
CA SER A 111 37.30 -0.77 -4.23
C SER A 111 36.33 -1.31 -3.19
N GLY A 112 36.55 -2.53 -2.71
CA GLY A 112 35.83 -3.09 -1.58
C GLY A 112 34.39 -3.48 -1.87
N LEU A 113 34.10 -3.90 -3.09
CA LEU A 113 32.76 -4.46 -3.42
C LEU A 113 32.46 -5.67 -2.53
N LYS A 114 31.35 -5.60 -1.80
CA LYS A 114 30.92 -6.65 -0.88
C LYS A 114 29.41 -6.85 -0.95
N LYS A 115 28.95 -8.10 -1.14
CA LYS A 115 27.57 -8.51 -0.95
C LYS A 115 27.28 -8.58 0.55
N ILE A 116 26.26 -7.90 1.04
CA ILE A 116 25.93 -7.83 2.48
C ILE A 116 24.64 -8.55 2.86
N THR A 117 23.72 -8.75 1.91
CA THR A 117 22.56 -9.64 2.13
C THR A 117 22.56 -10.76 1.11
N ALA A 118 21.97 -11.91 1.50
CA ALA A 118 21.78 -13.06 0.62
C ALA A 118 20.52 -13.81 1.05
N SER A 119 19.51 -13.83 0.18
CA SER A 119 18.25 -14.51 0.47
C SER A 119 17.45 -14.78 -0.79
N ASP A 120 16.40 -15.58 -0.67
CA ASP A 120 15.41 -15.82 -1.74
C ASP A 120 14.39 -14.65 -1.88
N TYR A 121 14.66 -13.52 -1.23
CA TYR A 121 13.84 -12.31 -1.23
C TYR A 121 14.61 -11.14 -1.82
N ASN A 122 13.87 -10.21 -2.43
CA ASN A 122 14.45 -8.98 -2.92
C ASN A 122 14.69 -8.01 -1.76
N ASP A 123 15.91 -7.47 -1.69
CA ASP A 123 16.30 -6.36 -0.85
C ASP A 123 16.67 -5.18 -1.77
N CYS A 124 15.86 -4.12 -1.72
CA CYS A 124 15.89 -3.01 -2.68
C CYS A 124 15.90 -1.64 -1.99
N ASP A 125 16.16 -0.61 -2.78
CA ASP A 125 16.05 0.80 -2.36
C ASP A 125 16.79 1.15 -1.05
N PRO A 126 18.04 0.78 -0.85
CA PRO A 126 18.73 1.04 0.40
C PRO A 126 19.04 2.52 0.63
N ALA A 127 19.05 2.92 1.91
CA ALA A 127 19.56 4.21 2.37
C ALA A 127 20.32 4.03 3.70
N TRP A 128 21.32 4.89 3.93
CA TRP A 128 22.07 4.90 5.18
C TRP A 128 21.29 5.60 6.28
N LEU A 129 21.24 4.99 7.45
CA LEU A 129 20.76 5.61 8.68
C LEU A 129 21.88 6.43 9.36
N PRO A 130 21.53 7.40 10.23
CA PRO A 130 22.55 8.25 10.89
C PRO A 130 23.49 7.50 11.81
N ASP A 131 23.09 6.35 12.34
CA ASP A 131 23.88 5.46 13.20
C ASP A 131 24.81 4.50 12.42
N GLY A 132 24.79 4.59 11.08
CA GLY A 132 25.57 3.75 10.18
C GLY A 132 24.86 2.45 9.77
N ASN A 133 23.69 2.14 10.30
CA ASN A 133 22.87 1.05 9.82
C ASN A 133 22.24 1.38 8.45
N ILE A 134 21.56 0.41 7.84
CA ILE A 134 20.96 0.54 6.52
C ILE A 134 19.47 0.28 6.64
N VAL A 135 18.63 1.17 6.08
CA VAL A 135 17.21 0.92 5.84
C VAL A 135 17.01 0.54 4.38
N PHE A 136 16.09 -0.37 4.11
CA PHE A 136 15.81 -0.85 2.75
C PHE A 136 14.39 -1.38 2.62
N ALA A 137 13.88 -1.42 1.39
CA ALA A 137 12.63 -2.10 1.07
C ALA A 137 12.90 -3.58 0.79
N THR A 138 12.02 -4.46 1.28
CA THR A 138 12.24 -5.91 1.16
C THR A 138 10.95 -6.67 0.95
N THR A 139 11.01 -7.75 0.16
CA THR A 139 9.90 -8.71 0.01
C THR A 139 9.90 -9.82 1.06
N ARG A 140 10.72 -9.71 2.10
CA ARG A 140 10.85 -10.70 3.18
C ARG A 140 9.60 -10.86 4.03
N SER A 141 8.70 -9.88 4.03
CA SER A 141 7.36 -10.00 4.63
C SER A 141 6.48 -11.05 3.95
N ASN A 142 6.89 -11.52 2.77
CA ASN A 142 6.28 -12.63 2.02
C ASN A 142 4.76 -12.50 1.81
N HIS A 143 4.30 -11.29 1.53
CA HIS A 143 2.95 -11.03 1.08
C HIS A 143 2.94 -10.62 -0.39
N TYR A 144 1.78 -10.72 -1.01
CA TYR A 144 1.60 -10.39 -2.41
C TYR A 144 0.91 -9.05 -2.58
N SER A 145 1.33 -8.31 -3.61
CA SER A 145 0.61 -7.13 -4.06
C SER A 145 -0.76 -7.51 -4.62
N ARG A 146 -1.74 -6.64 -4.40
CA ARG A 146 -3.09 -6.79 -4.94
C ARG A 146 -3.20 -6.27 -6.37
N CYS A 147 -2.26 -5.44 -6.79
CA CYS A 147 -2.25 -4.88 -8.13
C CYS A 147 -1.62 -5.85 -9.13
N ALA A 148 -2.16 -5.87 -10.34
CA ALA A 148 -1.64 -6.63 -11.48
C ALA A 148 -1.58 -8.16 -11.28
N GLY A 149 -2.54 -8.73 -10.57
CA GLY A 149 -2.79 -10.16 -10.56
C GLY A 149 -1.61 -11.02 -10.14
N SER A 150 -1.47 -11.27 -8.87
CA SER A 150 -0.84 -12.46 -8.32
C SER A 150 0.66 -12.74 -8.60
N GLY A 151 1.36 -11.93 -9.37
CA GLY A 151 2.78 -12.22 -9.71
C GLY A 151 3.80 -11.52 -8.83
N PHE A 152 3.39 -10.56 -7.99
CA PHE A 152 4.32 -9.67 -7.30
C PHE A 152 4.21 -9.79 -5.81
N ARG A 153 5.37 -9.80 -5.17
CA ARG A 153 5.45 -9.66 -3.73
C ARG A 153 5.45 -8.19 -3.36
N GLY A 154 4.60 -7.83 -2.38
CA GLY A 154 4.64 -6.53 -1.74
C GLY A 154 5.96 -6.32 -0.99
N THR A 155 6.34 -5.07 -0.78
CA THR A 155 7.53 -4.70 -0.02
C THR A 155 7.15 -4.03 1.29
N THR A 156 7.96 -4.28 2.31
CA THR A 156 7.96 -3.54 3.57
C THR A 156 9.36 -3.02 3.86
N LEU A 157 9.50 -2.13 4.84
CA LEU A 157 10.80 -1.61 5.21
C LEU A 157 11.45 -2.47 6.30
N ALA A 158 12.74 -2.69 6.15
CA ALA A 158 13.59 -3.30 7.16
C ALA A 158 14.88 -2.51 7.36
N THR A 159 15.55 -2.75 8.47
CA THR A 159 16.90 -2.25 8.73
C THR A 159 17.86 -3.43 8.89
N CYS A 160 19.15 -3.18 8.67
CA CYS A 160 20.21 -4.12 9.02
C CYS A 160 21.49 -3.37 9.41
N LYS A 161 22.43 -4.09 10.02
CA LYS A 161 23.79 -3.59 10.22
C LYS A 161 24.54 -3.47 8.90
N PRO A 162 25.65 -2.70 8.84
CA PRO A 162 26.45 -2.53 7.61
C PRO A 162 27.04 -3.81 7.03
N ASP A 163 27.10 -4.89 7.81
CA ASP A 163 27.53 -6.21 7.39
C ASP A 163 26.39 -7.12 6.90
N GLY A 164 25.12 -6.62 6.95
CA GLY A 164 23.92 -7.33 6.56
C GLY A 164 23.33 -8.20 7.67
N SER A 165 23.89 -8.18 8.87
CA SER A 165 23.32 -8.86 10.04
C SER A 165 22.19 -8.03 10.69
N ASP A 166 21.48 -8.63 11.63
CA ASP A 166 20.44 -8.00 12.44
C ASP A 166 19.32 -7.36 11.58
N ILE A 167 18.83 -8.13 10.60
CA ILE A 167 17.70 -7.68 9.77
C ILE A 167 16.45 -7.61 10.63
N TYR A 168 15.79 -6.44 10.60
CA TYR A 168 14.68 -6.13 11.44
C TYR A 168 13.64 -5.28 10.71
N PHE A 169 12.36 -5.70 10.72
CA PHE A 169 11.30 -4.96 10.07
C PHE A 169 10.91 -3.71 10.86
N ILE A 170 10.72 -2.61 10.14
CA ILE A 170 10.29 -1.33 10.71
C ILE A 170 8.96 -0.83 10.15
N SER A 171 8.35 -1.56 9.23
CA SER A 171 7.01 -1.26 8.75
C SER A 171 6.21 -2.53 8.47
N THR A 172 4.89 -2.39 8.48
CA THR A 172 3.94 -3.40 8.02
C THR A 172 2.84 -2.70 7.22
N ASN A 173 2.46 -3.33 6.11
CA ASN A 173 1.47 -2.81 5.20
C ASN A 173 0.76 -3.99 4.51
N ASN A 174 -0.43 -3.76 3.98
CA ASN A 174 -1.15 -4.74 3.19
C ASN A 174 -0.83 -4.66 1.69
N GLU A 175 -0.07 -3.64 1.26
CA GLU A 175 0.40 -3.47 -0.10
C GLU A 175 1.91 -3.21 -0.12
N ALA A 176 2.41 -2.03 -0.45
CA ALA A 176 3.84 -1.81 -0.58
C ALA A 176 4.34 -0.53 0.11
N ASP A 177 5.47 -0.65 0.81
CA ASP A 177 6.30 0.45 1.30
C ASP A 177 7.63 0.42 0.56
N PHE A 178 8.09 1.55 0.02
CA PHE A 178 9.27 1.60 -0.85
C PHE A 178 9.96 2.97 -0.89
N MET A 179 11.17 3.01 -1.46
CA MET A 179 12.01 4.20 -1.62
C MET A 179 12.26 4.99 -0.32
N PRO A 180 12.77 4.38 0.74
CA PRO A 180 13.08 5.09 1.97
C PRO A 180 14.25 6.07 1.79
N SER A 181 14.22 7.15 2.56
CA SER A 181 15.33 8.06 2.83
C SER A 181 15.25 8.56 4.27
N VAL A 182 16.14 9.44 4.70
CA VAL A 182 16.17 9.90 6.09
C VAL A 182 16.05 11.41 6.13
N LEU A 183 15.17 11.90 7.01
CA LEU A 183 15.00 13.32 7.32
C LEU A 183 16.06 13.80 8.33
N ASP A 184 16.31 15.09 8.41
CA ASP A 184 17.26 15.69 9.35
C ASP A 184 16.93 15.41 10.82
N ASP A 185 15.65 15.20 11.13
CA ASP A 185 15.19 14.81 12.46
C ASP A 185 15.44 13.32 12.78
N GLY A 186 15.95 12.55 11.83
CA GLY A 186 16.31 11.14 11.96
C GLY A 186 15.22 10.14 11.59
N ARG A 187 13.99 10.59 11.29
CA ARG A 187 12.93 9.70 10.83
C ARG A 187 13.20 9.20 9.41
N VAL A 188 12.79 7.97 9.15
CA VAL A 188 12.75 7.42 7.79
C VAL A 188 11.49 7.93 7.09
N ILE A 189 11.66 8.59 5.94
CA ILE A 189 10.56 8.98 5.04
C ILE A 189 10.51 8.02 3.85
N TYR A 190 9.31 7.62 3.45
CA TYR A 190 9.09 6.62 2.39
C TYR A 190 7.74 6.81 1.71
N CYS A 191 7.55 6.16 0.58
CA CYS A 191 6.23 6.05 -0.05
C CYS A 191 5.51 4.83 0.50
N ARG A 192 4.24 5.02 0.89
CA ARG A 192 3.32 3.94 1.25
C ARG A 192 2.15 3.92 0.29
N TRP A 193 1.95 2.78 -0.33
CA TRP A 193 0.74 2.47 -1.06
C TRP A 193 -0.22 1.72 -0.15
N GLU A 194 -1.46 2.20 -0.04
CA GLU A 194 -2.45 1.66 0.86
C GLU A 194 -3.68 1.15 0.12
N TYR A 195 -4.15 -0.03 0.52
CA TYR A 195 -5.46 -0.57 0.15
C TYR A 195 -6.33 -0.57 1.41
N VAL A 196 -7.04 0.51 1.67
CA VAL A 196 -7.69 0.82 2.96
C VAL A 196 -9.05 1.49 2.80
N ASP A 197 -9.94 0.96 1.98
CA ASP A 197 -11.27 1.52 1.70
C ASP A 197 -11.20 2.95 1.14
N LYS A 198 -10.19 3.24 0.30
CA LYS A 198 -9.97 4.49 -0.43
C LYS A 198 -9.70 4.22 -1.91
N ASN A 199 -9.62 5.27 -2.71
CA ASN A 199 -9.21 5.14 -4.10
C ASN A 199 -7.80 4.56 -4.20
N ILE A 200 -7.70 3.31 -4.58
CA ILE A 200 -6.45 2.52 -4.57
C ILE A 200 -5.36 3.04 -5.51
N PHE A 201 -5.71 3.75 -6.58
CA PHE A 201 -4.74 4.24 -7.55
C PHE A 201 -4.05 5.53 -7.12
N ARG A 202 -4.66 6.33 -6.27
CA ARG A 202 -4.25 7.71 -6.01
C ARG A 202 -3.61 7.95 -4.66
N LEU A 203 -3.60 6.95 -3.79
CA LEU A 203 -3.12 7.10 -2.42
C LEU A 203 -1.79 6.39 -2.18
N GLN A 204 -0.79 6.82 -2.93
CA GLN A 204 0.60 6.48 -2.69
C GLN A 204 1.29 7.69 -2.06
N SER A 205 1.21 7.76 -0.75
CA SER A 205 1.51 8.95 0.04
C SER A 205 2.87 8.88 0.70
N LEU A 206 3.41 10.05 1.10
CA LEU A 206 4.60 10.09 1.92
C LEU A 206 4.26 9.79 3.38
N TRP A 207 5.00 8.86 3.94
CA TRP A 207 4.94 8.44 5.34
C TRP A 207 6.28 8.56 6.02
N THR A 208 6.27 8.63 7.34
CA THR A 208 7.47 8.53 8.16
C THR A 208 7.33 7.45 9.22
N VAL A 209 8.46 6.88 9.62
CA VAL A 209 8.60 5.94 10.72
C VAL A 209 9.95 6.17 11.39
N ASN A 210 10.06 5.90 12.67
CA ASN A 210 11.36 5.90 13.35
C ASN A 210 12.22 4.71 12.87
N PRO A 211 13.55 4.79 12.95
CA PRO A 211 14.44 3.70 12.53
C PRO A 211 14.21 2.37 13.27
N ASP A 212 13.58 2.39 14.44
CA ASP A 212 13.18 1.21 15.21
C ASP A 212 11.78 0.68 14.85
N GLY A 213 11.09 1.29 13.88
CA GLY A 213 9.73 0.93 13.46
C GLY A 213 8.61 1.61 14.26
N SER A 214 8.94 2.31 15.31
CA SER A 214 7.93 3.03 16.10
C SER A 214 7.42 4.28 15.37
N ASN A 215 6.27 4.78 15.82
CA ASN A 215 5.68 6.05 15.40
C ASN A 215 5.44 6.20 13.87
N PRO A 216 4.83 5.20 13.17
CA PRO A 216 4.44 5.37 11.79
C PRO A 216 3.38 6.45 11.64
N GLN A 217 3.52 7.32 10.64
CA GLN A 217 2.57 8.40 10.40
C GLN A 217 2.64 8.95 8.97
N VAL A 218 1.52 9.44 8.48
CA VAL A 218 1.47 10.20 7.23
C VAL A 218 2.34 11.45 7.37
N TYR A 219 3.19 11.69 6.40
CA TYR A 219 3.96 12.93 6.29
C TYR A 219 3.22 13.95 5.44
N TRP A 220 2.83 13.56 4.21
CA TRP A 220 2.07 14.41 3.30
C TRP A 220 1.26 13.58 2.30
N GLY A 221 0.06 14.06 1.96
CA GLY A 221 -0.74 13.53 0.87
C GLY A 221 -1.63 12.35 1.21
N GLY A 222 -1.87 12.04 2.50
CA GLY A 222 -2.70 10.89 2.92
C GLY A 222 -4.19 11.01 2.56
N GLN A 223 -4.64 12.22 2.18
CA GLN A 223 -6.00 12.48 1.69
C GLN A 223 -5.97 13.24 0.36
N SER A 224 -4.87 13.16 -0.39
CA SER A 224 -4.72 13.84 -1.67
C SER A 224 -4.80 12.88 -2.82
N HIS A 225 -5.73 13.12 -3.74
CA HIS A 225 -5.76 12.44 -5.03
C HIS A 225 -4.60 12.87 -5.95
N TRP A 226 -4.01 14.03 -5.68
CA TRP A 226 -2.97 14.63 -6.52
C TRP A 226 -1.72 14.97 -5.73
N PRO A 227 -0.55 14.70 -6.32
CA PRO A 227 -0.31 13.75 -7.40
C PRO A 227 -0.63 12.31 -6.95
N ASP A 228 -0.92 11.38 -7.86
CA ASP A 228 -1.25 9.99 -7.49
C ASP A 228 -0.10 9.33 -6.74
N LEU A 229 1.11 9.47 -7.28
CA LEU A 229 2.33 8.87 -6.76
C LEU A 229 3.28 9.94 -6.23
N LYS A 230 3.74 9.79 -5.00
CA LYS A 230 4.65 10.68 -4.26
C LYS A 230 5.83 9.83 -3.78
N ILE A 231 6.96 9.87 -4.51
CA ILE A 231 8.08 8.94 -4.31
C ILE A 231 9.44 9.62 -4.33
N GLY A 232 10.46 8.91 -3.86
CA GLY A 232 11.84 9.34 -3.93
C GLY A 232 12.09 10.64 -3.17
N ALA A 233 11.50 10.75 -1.99
CA ALA A 233 11.56 11.94 -1.17
C ALA A 233 12.95 12.12 -0.52
N TYR A 234 13.48 13.35 -0.57
CA TYR A 234 14.71 13.75 0.11
C TYR A 234 14.51 15.11 0.76
N GLN A 235 14.93 15.26 2.00
CA GLN A 235 14.95 16.58 2.63
C GLN A 235 15.93 17.50 1.94
N ILE A 236 15.51 18.75 1.70
CA ILE A 236 16.37 19.79 1.19
C ILE A 236 17.25 20.27 2.35
N PRO A 237 18.59 20.27 2.20
CA PRO A 237 19.49 20.64 3.28
C PRO A 237 19.17 22.00 3.91
N ASP A 238 19.24 22.06 5.24
CA ASP A 238 19.02 23.26 6.06
C ASP A 238 17.62 23.89 5.90
N THR A 239 16.62 23.12 5.52
CA THR A 239 15.21 23.53 5.41
C THR A 239 14.27 22.49 6.02
N ASP A 240 12.99 22.86 6.18
CA ASP A 240 11.91 21.91 6.49
C ASP A 240 11.26 21.29 5.24
N ASP A 241 11.75 21.62 4.07
CA ASP A 241 11.19 21.23 2.79
C ASP A 241 11.70 19.85 2.35
N VAL A 242 10.86 19.10 1.69
CA VAL A 242 11.18 17.78 1.12
C VAL A 242 10.91 17.81 -0.38
N MET A 243 11.94 17.50 -1.16
CA MET A 243 11.85 17.31 -2.62
C MET A 243 11.43 15.90 -2.93
N MET A 244 10.55 15.72 -3.91
CA MET A 244 10.04 14.42 -4.31
C MET A 244 9.73 14.34 -5.81
N MET A 245 9.60 13.13 -6.33
CA MET A 245 8.97 12.87 -7.61
C MET A 245 7.46 12.80 -7.47
N THR A 246 6.78 13.27 -8.52
CA THR A 246 5.33 13.26 -8.65
C THR A 246 4.93 12.62 -9.96
N ALA A 247 4.13 11.56 -9.93
CA ALA A 247 3.75 10.83 -11.13
C ALA A 247 2.29 10.36 -11.09
N GLY A 248 1.76 9.90 -12.21
CA GLY A 248 0.57 9.06 -12.24
C GLY A 248 0.87 7.63 -11.81
N HIS A 249 -0.13 6.92 -11.35
CA HIS A 249 0.00 5.57 -10.80
C HIS A 249 0.72 4.59 -11.76
N HIS A 250 0.36 4.57 -13.04
CA HIS A 250 0.98 3.71 -14.05
C HIS A 250 2.15 4.37 -14.79
N ASN A 251 2.69 5.47 -14.28
CA ASN A 251 3.58 6.35 -15.01
C ASN A 251 4.81 6.82 -14.25
N VAL A 252 5.40 5.93 -13.51
CA VAL A 252 6.56 6.22 -12.65
C VAL A 252 7.68 6.95 -13.39
N PHE A 253 7.93 6.61 -14.65
CA PHE A 253 8.97 7.25 -15.46
C PHE A 253 8.52 8.51 -16.22
N ASN A 254 7.29 8.99 -16.01
CA ASN A 254 6.81 10.28 -16.49
C ASN A 254 6.58 11.25 -15.32
N ALA A 255 7.51 11.26 -14.39
CA ALA A 255 7.39 12.06 -13.19
C ALA A 255 7.74 13.53 -13.44
N GLY A 256 7.16 14.39 -12.61
CA GLY A 256 7.60 15.75 -12.35
C GLY A 256 8.38 15.83 -11.04
N VAL A 257 8.81 17.03 -10.70
CA VAL A 257 9.49 17.36 -9.45
C VAL A 257 8.64 18.33 -8.64
N ALA A 258 8.48 18.06 -7.36
CA ALA A 258 7.80 18.98 -6.43
C ALA A 258 8.52 19.03 -5.08
N ILE A 259 8.20 20.07 -4.33
CA ILE A 259 8.63 20.29 -2.95
C ILE A 259 7.39 20.24 -2.08
N VAL A 260 7.44 19.55 -0.95
CA VAL A 260 6.38 19.54 0.05
C VAL A 260 6.90 20.01 1.41
N ASN A 261 6.02 20.74 2.11
CA ASN A 261 6.25 21.17 3.49
C ASN A 261 4.94 21.03 4.28
N PRO A 262 4.83 20.05 5.18
CA PRO A 262 3.61 19.80 5.95
C PRO A 262 3.20 20.98 6.86
N LYS A 263 4.12 21.88 7.22
CA LYS A 263 3.79 23.09 7.99
C LYS A 263 2.86 24.03 7.24
N ASN A 264 2.90 23.97 5.89
CA ASN A 264 2.05 24.77 5.01
C ASN A 264 0.79 24.02 4.56
N GLY A 265 0.57 22.81 5.06
CA GLY A 265 -0.55 21.94 4.77
C GLY A 265 -0.13 20.51 4.41
N THR A 266 -0.96 19.55 4.78
CA THR A 266 -0.63 18.13 4.67
C THR A 266 -1.24 17.44 3.45
N ASN A 267 -2.03 18.15 2.65
CA ASN A 267 -2.73 17.61 1.49
C ASN A 267 -2.86 18.67 0.39
N PHE A 268 -2.89 18.19 -0.86
CA PHE A 268 -3.10 19.06 -2.03
C PHE A 268 -4.39 19.91 -1.86
N PRO A 269 -4.40 21.18 -2.27
CA PRO A 269 -3.31 21.91 -2.93
C PRO A 269 -2.30 22.56 -1.96
N ASN A 270 -2.47 22.36 -0.65
CA ASN A 270 -1.66 23.01 0.37
C ASN A 270 -0.35 22.24 0.65
N GLY A 271 0.68 22.96 1.03
CA GLY A 271 1.97 22.38 1.40
C GLY A 271 2.78 21.80 0.24
N ILE A 272 2.42 22.05 -1.03
CA ILE A 272 3.15 21.59 -2.21
C ILE A 272 3.50 22.73 -3.15
N LYS A 273 4.73 22.74 -3.66
CA LYS A 273 5.21 23.59 -4.74
C LYS A 273 5.65 22.71 -5.92
N ASN A 274 4.97 22.82 -7.06
CA ASN A 274 5.36 22.13 -8.29
C ASN A 274 6.52 22.86 -8.98
N LEU A 275 7.67 22.20 -9.14
CA LEU A 275 8.83 22.73 -9.85
C LEU A 275 8.75 22.50 -11.37
N THR A 276 7.86 21.62 -11.81
CA THR A 276 7.64 21.29 -13.23
C THR A 276 6.18 21.56 -13.64
N PRO A 277 5.70 22.83 -13.57
CA PRO A 277 4.27 23.15 -13.68
C PRO A 277 3.68 22.88 -15.06
N HIS A 278 4.50 22.70 -16.08
CA HIS A 278 4.10 22.30 -17.42
C HIS A 278 3.72 20.81 -17.54
N LEU A 279 4.07 20.00 -16.53
CA LEU A 279 3.70 18.58 -16.46
C LEU A 279 2.44 18.41 -15.61
N LYS A 280 1.52 17.59 -16.11
CA LYS A 280 0.30 17.23 -15.38
C LYS A 280 0.52 15.92 -14.63
N TRP A 281 0.04 15.88 -13.39
CA TRP A 281 0.18 14.71 -12.50
C TRP A 281 -1.00 13.76 -12.57
N THR A 282 -1.67 13.65 -13.68
CA THR A 282 -2.81 12.76 -13.79
C THR A 282 -2.38 11.35 -14.08
N GLU A 283 -2.97 10.42 -13.38
CA GLU A 283 -3.15 9.10 -13.94
C GLU A 283 -3.74 9.29 -15.34
N ALA A 284 -3.05 8.81 -16.34
CA ALA A 284 -3.66 8.80 -17.65
C ALA A 284 -5.00 8.12 -17.46
N SER A 285 -6.02 8.76 -17.96
CA SER A 285 -7.36 8.22 -18.02
C SER A 285 -7.41 6.97 -18.90
N TYR A 286 -6.69 5.98 -18.44
CA TYR A 286 -6.63 4.67 -19.04
C TYR A 286 -8.03 4.06 -19.21
N TYR A 287 -8.97 4.59 -18.44
CA TYR A 287 -10.30 4.04 -18.29
C TYR A 287 -11.43 4.89 -18.85
N ASP A 288 -11.14 6.08 -19.31
CA ASP A 288 -12.14 6.92 -19.97
C ASP A 288 -11.82 7.03 -21.45
N ALA A 289 -12.59 6.30 -22.28
CA ALA A 289 -12.45 6.37 -23.74
C ALA A 289 -12.69 7.78 -24.31
N ASN A 290 -13.27 8.69 -23.52
CA ASN A 290 -13.54 10.09 -23.87
C ASN A 290 -12.60 11.07 -23.18
N ALA A 291 -11.79 10.62 -22.22
CA ALA A 291 -10.83 11.52 -21.62
C ALA A 291 -9.74 11.87 -22.61
N PRO A 292 -9.34 13.13 -22.68
CA PRO A 292 -8.20 13.50 -23.46
C PRO A 292 -7.03 12.64 -22.98
N THR A 293 -6.46 11.83 -23.86
CA THR A 293 -5.31 10.99 -23.60
C THR A 293 -4.20 11.84 -22.99
N LEU A 294 -4.16 11.87 -21.68
CA LEU A 294 -3.23 12.63 -20.87
C LEU A 294 -1.96 11.81 -20.71
N PRO A 295 -0.99 12.39 -20.25
CA PRO A 295 0.11 13.17 -20.81
C PRO A 295 0.94 12.39 -21.80
N TYR A 296 0.46 11.26 -22.28
CA TYR A 296 1.08 10.42 -23.31
C TYR A 296 0.76 10.89 -24.71
N ASN A 297 -0.13 11.87 -24.81
CA ASN A 297 -0.44 12.46 -26.08
C ASN A 297 0.64 13.50 -26.38
N GLU A 298 1.24 13.39 -27.55
CA GLU A 298 2.16 14.38 -28.11
C GLU A 298 1.63 15.83 -28.04
N LYS A 299 0.30 16.01 -27.88
CA LYS A 299 -0.35 17.30 -27.68
C LYS A 299 0.02 18.01 -26.38
N PHE A 300 0.56 17.31 -25.40
CA PHE A 300 0.97 17.91 -24.12
C PHE A 300 2.48 17.97 -23.93
N SER A 301 3.28 17.41 -24.85
CA SER A 301 4.70 17.65 -24.90
C SER A 301 4.97 19.02 -25.50
N LEU A 302 5.53 19.92 -24.74
CA LEU A 302 5.97 21.19 -25.27
C LEU A 302 7.23 20.95 -26.12
N PRO A 303 7.26 21.41 -27.37
CA PRO A 303 8.45 21.23 -28.22
C PRO A 303 9.67 21.84 -27.55
N ASN A 304 10.80 21.12 -27.57
CA ASN A 304 12.08 21.54 -27.01
C ASN A 304 12.14 21.76 -25.49
N THR A 305 11.15 21.27 -24.73
CA THR A 305 11.17 21.27 -23.26
C THR A 305 11.40 19.87 -22.72
N PHE A 306 11.77 19.78 -21.44
CA PHE A 306 11.85 18.51 -20.75
C PHE A 306 10.46 18.08 -20.34
N ASN A 307 10.07 16.88 -20.75
CA ASN A 307 8.73 16.34 -20.51
C ASN A 307 8.71 15.23 -19.45
N THR A 308 9.89 14.85 -18.94
CA THR A 308 10.01 13.78 -17.97
C THR A 308 11.21 14.00 -17.08
N PHE A 309 11.00 13.85 -15.77
CA PHE A 309 12.03 13.95 -14.73
C PHE A 309 12.00 12.69 -13.86
N TYR A 310 13.16 12.32 -13.31
CA TYR A 310 13.28 11.17 -12.42
C TYR A 310 14.42 11.35 -11.43
N SER A 311 14.31 10.71 -10.24
CA SER A 311 15.32 10.66 -9.18
C SER A 311 15.97 12.01 -8.84
N PRO A 312 15.21 13.07 -8.50
CA PRO A 312 15.78 14.32 -8.04
C PRO A 312 16.52 14.12 -6.72
N PHE A 313 17.66 14.81 -6.57
CA PHE A 313 18.47 14.79 -5.36
C PHE A 313 18.89 16.23 -5.01
N PRO A 314 18.39 16.82 -3.91
CA PRO A 314 18.72 18.19 -3.53
C PRO A 314 20.19 18.28 -3.06
N ILE A 315 20.90 19.29 -3.56
CA ILE A 315 22.26 19.64 -3.16
C ILE A 315 22.22 20.68 -2.03
N ASP A 316 21.42 21.67 -2.23
CA ASP A 316 21.14 22.77 -1.31
C ASP A 316 19.72 23.31 -1.51
N LYS A 317 19.38 24.44 -0.89
CA LYS A 317 18.04 25.03 -0.99
C LYS A 317 17.63 25.51 -2.39
N TYR A 318 18.57 25.60 -3.31
CA TYR A 318 18.34 26.08 -4.67
C TYR A 318 18.59 25.01 -5.74
N ASN A 319 19.63 24.22 -5.59
CA ASN A 319 20.16 23.34 -6.62
C ASN A 319 19.87 21.89 -6.33
N TYR A 320 19.63 21.10 -7.37
CA TYR A 320 19.42 19.66 -7.29
C TYR A 320 19.94 18.95 -8.53
N LEU A 321 20.36 17.69 -8.37
CA LEU A 321 20.60 16.78 -9.48
C LEU A 321 19.27 16.13 -9.90
N VAL A 322 19.12 15.88 -11.20
CA VAL A 322 17.92 15.21 -11.71
C VAL A 322 18.20 14.48 -13.00
N SER A 323 17.59 13.34 -13.17
CA SER A 323 17.55 12.63 -14.45
C SER A 323 16.39 13.20 -15.27
N ALA A 324 16.63 13.58 -16.53
CA ALA A 324 15.60 14.15 -17.35
C ALA A 324 15.74 13.75 -18.82
N ARG A 325 14.63 13.80 -19.57
CA ARG A 325 14.58 13.64 -21.02
C ARG A 325 13.52 14.53 -21.66
N LYS A 326 13.67 14.85 -22.94
CA LYS A 326 12.73 15.71 -23.65
C LYS A 326 11.50 14.97 -24.14
N GLN A 327 11.66 13.73 -24.58
CA GLN A 327 10.53 12.94 -25.04
C GLN A 327 9.75 12.37 -23.83
N PRO A 328 8.41 12.42 -23.84
CA PRO A 328 7.62 11.72 -22.87
C PRO A 328 7.80 10.20 -23.05
N ALA A 329 7.81 9.45 -21.96
CA ALA A 329 7.65 8.02 -22.07
C ALA A 329 6.24 7.75 -22.57
N ARG A 330 6.10 6.91 -23.59
CA ARG A 330 4.79 6.33 -23.89
C ARG A 330 4.49 5.24 -22.89
N GLN A 331 3.25 5.19 -22.44
CA GLN A 331 2.78 4.05 -21.67
C GLN A 331 3.14 2.76 -22.44
N TRP A 332 3.74 1.79 -21.79
CA TRP A 332 4.10 0.47 -22.35
C TRP A 332 5.20 0.44 -23.42
N THR A 333 5.79 1.56 -23.81
CA THR A 333 6.87 1.58 -24.81
C THR A 333 8.09 2.32 -24.28
N VAL A 334 9.22 1.64 -24.35
CA VAL A 334 10.54 2.16 -23.93
C VAL A 334 11.27 2.85 -25.08
N ASN A 335 10.61 3.05 -26.22
CA ASN A 335 11.21 3.69 -27.38
C ASN A 335 11.27 5.19 -27.21
N GLY A 336 12.47 5.73 -27.04
CA GLY A 336 12.67 7.17 -26.90
C GLY A 336 14.08 7.53 -26.48
N GLU A 337 14.30 8.82 -26.32
CA GLU A 337 15.53 9.40 -25.81
C GLU A 337 15.83 8.88 -24.39
N SER A 338 17.07 8.51 -24.12
CA SER A 338 17.53 8.10 -22.80
C SER A 338 17.48 9.23 -21.80
N PHE A 339 17.28 8.92 -20.52
CA PHE A 339 17.50 9.87 -19.43
C PHE A 339 18.97 10.23 -19.33
N ALA A 340 19.28 11.51 -19.37
CA ALA A 340 20.60 12.04 -19.02
C ALA A 340 20.56 12.70 -17.64
N LEU A 341 21.73 12.89 -17.05
CA LEU A 341 21.86 13.55 -15.75
C LEU A 341 22.09 15.04 -15.91
N TYR A 342 21.33 15.83 -15.16
CA TYR A 342 21.35 17.28 -15.19
C TYR A 342 21.55 17.88 -13.79
N LEU A 343 22.16 19.08 -13.76
CA LEU A 343 22.04 20.02 -12.68
C LEU A 343 20.84 20.94 -12.96
N ALA A 344 19.96 21.10 -12.01
CA ALA A 344 18.77 21.94 -12.10
C ALA A 344 18.64 22.84 -10.87
N ASP A 345 17.89 23.92 -10.98
CA ASP A 345 17.53 24.79 -9.86
C ASP A 345 16.01 24.95 -9.70
N ILE A 346 15.60 25.51 -8.58
CA ILE A 346 14.17 25.72 -8.26
C ILE A 346 13.49 26.79 -9.11
N ASP A 347 14.23 27.52 -9.92
CA ASP A 347 13.75 28.54 -10.88
C ASP A 347 13.60 27.95 -12.29
N GLY A 348 13.88 26.67 -12.47
CA GLY A 348 13.70 25.91 -13.71
C GLY A 348 14.89 25.98 -14.67
N ASN A 349 16.05 26.45 -14.23
CA ASN A 349 17.27 26.31 -15.01
C ASN A 349 17.74 24.85 -14.97
N ILE A 350 18.20 24.36 -16.11
CA ILE A 350 18.68 22.97 -16.25
C ILE A 350 19.87 22.93 -17.20
N GLU A 351 20.96 22.27 -16.78
CA GLU A 351 22.18 22.09 -17.55
C GLU A 351 22.67 20.65 -17.52
N LEU A 352 23.05 20.13 -18.68
CA LEU A 352 23.51 18.76 -18.85
C LEU A 352 24.81 18.51 -18.09
N ILE A 353 24.85 17.42 -17.31
CA ILE A 353 26.06 16.90 -16.69
C ILE A 353 26.67 15.79 -17.57
N ALA A 354 25.90 14.73 -17.81
CA ALA A 354 26.38 13.54 -18.50
C ALA A 354 25.27 12.74 -19.17
N HIS A 355 25.68 11.98 -20.21
CA HIS A 355 24.90 10.90 -20.77
C HIS A 355 25.54 9.55 -20.36
N GLY A 356 24.70 8.52 -20.18
CA GLY A 356 25.14 7.14 -20.01
C GLY A 356 25.13 6.35 -21.32
N LYS A 357 25.44 5.08 -21.22
CA LYS A 357 25.19 4.09 -22.26
C LYS A 357 23.68 3.88 -22.46
N TYR A 358 22.94 3.93 -21.35
CA TYR A 358 21.50 3.75 -21.25
C TYR A 358 20.86 4.97 -20.59
N ASN A 359 20.24 4.79 -19.43
CA ASN A 359 19.58 5.84 -18.67
C ASN A 359 20.37 6.11 -17.39
N LEU A 360 20.72 7.35 -17.14
CA LEU A 360 21.35 7.75 -15.89
C LEU A 360 20.29 8.05 -14.84
N PHE A 361 20.31 7.31 -13.73
CA PHE A 361 19.41 7.46 -12.59
C PHE A 361 20.17 7.65 -11.28
N TYR A 362 19.51 8.22 -10.28
CA TYR A 362 19.99 8.32 -8.90
C TYR A 362 21.34 9.03 -8.76
N GLY A 363 21.50 10.14 -9.51
CA GLY A 363 22.69 10.99 -9.39
C GLY A 363 22.84 11.52 -7.98
N GLN A 364 24.01 11.32 -7.34
CA GLN A 364 24.35 11.87 -6.02
C GLN A 364 25.76 12.43 -6.01
N PRO A 365 25.97 13.63 -5.42
CA PRO A 365 27.30 14.21 -5.31
C PRO A 365 28.15 13.45 -4.29
N ILE A 366 29.43 13.23 -4.61
CA ILE A 366 30.38 12.66 -3.65
C ILE A 366 30.88 13.80 -2.76
N MET A 367 30.14 14.07 -1.71
CA MET A 367 30.45 15.09 -0.72
C MET A 367 29.98 14.67 0.67
N LYS A 368 30.66 15.14 1.68
CA LYS A 368 30.19 15.00 3.06
C LYS A 368 28.89 15.79 3.25
N ARG A 369 27.94 15.17 3.89
CA ARG A 369 26.66 15.76 4.23
C ARG A 369 26.48 15.80 5.75
N LYS A 370 25.68 16.71 6.23
CA LYS A 370 25.29 16.73 7.64
C LYS A 370 24.61 15.40 8.00
N THR A 371 25.10 14.75 9.04
CA THR A 371 24.46 13.54 9.56
C THR A 371 23.19 13.92 10.27
N PRO A 372 22.02 13.34 9.92
CA PRO A 372 20.78 13.56 10.62
C PRO A 372 20.84 13.15 12.09
N ARG A 373 19.86 13.59 12.86
CA ARG A 373 19.76 13.22 14.27
C ARG A 373 19.58 11.69 14.41
N ILE A 374 20.28 11.10 15.36
CA ILE A 374 20.03 9.71 15.79
C ILE A 374 18.83 9.70 16.72
N ILE A 375 17.81 8.93 16.38
CA ILE A 375 16.64 8.67 17.24
C ILE A 375 16.95 7.42 18.07
N PRO A 376 17.03 7.51 19.40
CA PRO A 376 17.16 6.32 20.24
C PRO A 376 15.97 5.38 20.07
N SER A 377 16.21 4.07 20.12
CA SER A 377 15.11 3.09 20.08
C SER A 377 14.24 3.23 21.33
N SER A 378 12.93 3.21 21.09
CA SER A 378 11.88 3.27 22.13
C SER A 378 11.11 1.95 22.27
N ILE A 379 11.56 0.90 21.55
CA ILE A 379 10.91 -0.41 21.55
C ILE A 379 11.71 -1.44 22.33
N GLU A 380 11.03 -2.50 22.74
CA GLU A 380 11.66 -3.69 23.29
C GLU A 380 11.96 -4.67 22.17
N LYS A 381 13.22 -4.80 21.79
CA LYS A 381 13.63 -5.88 20.88
C LYS A 381 13.47 -7.21 21.61
N LEU A 382 12.68 -8.11 21.01
CA LEU A 382 12.58 -9.48 21.49
C LEU A 382 13.93 -10.16 21.23
N GLY A 383 14.67 -10.45 22.28
CA GLY A 383 15.91 -11.20 22.17
C GLY A 383 15.69 -12.68 21.82
N ASP A 384 16.74 -13.46 21.65
CA ASP A 384 16.70 -14.91 21.37
C ASP A 384 16.19 -15.77 22.54
N LYS A 385 15.33 -15.22 23.39
CA LYS A 385 14.79 -15.95 24.54
C LYS A 385 13.96 -17.13 24.06
N LYS A 386 14.37 -18.33 24.42
CA LYS A 386 13.62 -19.57 24.25
C LYS A 386 12.70 -19.74 25.45
N GLY A 387 11.38 -19.72 25.25
CA GLY A 387 10.43 -20.00 26.33
C GLY A 387 9.00 -19.56 26.04
N ASN A 388 8.10 -19.79 26.96
CA ASN A 388 6.68 -19.39 26.95
C ASN A 388 6.55 -17.86 27.12
N GLU A 389 6.91 -17.11 26.09
CA GLU A 389 6.79 -15.66 26.10
C GLU A 389 5.40 -15.26 25.63
N GLU A 390 4.84 -14.24 26.28
CA GLU A 390 3.63 -13.57 25.78
C GLU A 390 3.85 -13.07 24.36
N ALA A 391 2.79 -13.09 23.54
CA ALA A 391 2.80 -12.54 22.19
C ALA A 391 3.27 -11.07 22.24
N PRO A 392 4.15 -10.64 21.33
CA PRO A 392 4.63 -9.27 21.28
C PRO A 392 3.45 -8.30 21.11
N LYS A 393 3.43 -7.24 21.89
CA LYS A 393 2.34 -6.28 21.94
C LYS A 393 2.86 -4.84 22.09
N GLY A 394 2.11 -3.92 21.54
CA GLY A 394 2.25 -2.49 21.78
C GLY A 394 1.00 -1.93 22.45
N TYR A 395 1.06 -0.66 22.80
CA TYR A 395 0.00 0.05 23.52
C TYR A 395 -0.41 1.28 22.75
N LEU A 396 -1.71 1.40 22.52
CA LEU A 396 -2.26 2.58 21.84
C LEU A 396 -3.27 3.27 22.75
N TYR A 397 -3.31 4.60 22.67
CA TYR A 397 -4.27 5.38 23.41
C TYR A 397 -4.76 6.60 22.65
N SER A 398 -5.95 7.07 22.96
CA SER A 398 -6.44 8.38 22.58
C SER A 398 -7.00 9.07 23.81
N ALA A 399 -6.68 10.34 23.94
CA ALA A 399 -7.22 11.13 25.04
C ALA A 399 -8.70 11.48 24.85
N ASN A 400 -9.15 11.58 23.60
CA ASN A 400 -10.54 11.85 23.25
C ASN A 400 -10.82 11.41 21.81
N VAL A 401 -11.53 10.30 21.61
CA VAL A 401 -11.88 9.78 20.28
C VAL A 401 -12.87 10.68 19.54
N TYR A 402 -13.55 11.58 20.22
CA TYR A 402 -14.50 12.51 19.61
C TYR A 402 -13.84 13.74 18.98
N GLU A 403 -12.55 13.99 19.31
CA GLU A 403 -11.84 15.15 18.78
C GLU A 403 -11.76 15.09 17.24
N ASN A 404 -12.32 16.10 16.60
CA ASN A 404 -12.43 16.20 15.14
C ASN A 404 -13.09 15.01 14.42
N SER A 405 -13.81 14.14 15.14
CA SER A 405 -14.46 12.95 14.56
C SER A 405 -15.78 13.26 13.86
N GLY A 406 -16.44 14.36 14.22
CA GLY A 406 -17.83 14.65 13.81
C GLY A 406 -18.87 13.78 14.50
N ILE A 407 -18.47 12.91 15.44
CA ILE A 407 -19.38 12.07 16.25
C ILE A 407 -19.85 12.89 17.47
N PRO A 408 -21.15 12.89 17.80
CA PRO A 408 -21.62 13.50 19.03
C PRO A 408 -20.93 12.91 20.26
N PHE A 409 -20.51 13.78 21.16
CA PHE A 409 -19.87 13.35 22.40
C PHE A 409 -20.72 12.34 23.17
N GLY A 410 -20.13 11.24 23.60
CA GLY A 410 -20.81 10.17 24.32
C GLY A 410 -21.61 9.18 23.47
N ALA A 411 -21.73 9.38 22.15
CA ALA A 411 -22.41 8.43 21.26
C ALA A 411 -21.62 7.13 21.07
N GLY A 412 -20.28 7.22 20.99
CA GLY A 412 -19.40 6.05 20.94
C GLY A 412 -19.31 5.36 22.30
N LYS A 413 -19.41 4.05 22.31
CA LYS A 413 -19.31 3.22 23.52
C LYS A 413 -18.18 2.24 23.46
N TRP A 414 -17.78 1.85 22.24
CA TRP A 414 -16.76 0.84 22.02
C TRP A 414 -15.82 1.31 20.93
N LEU A 415 -14.54 0.97 21.10
CA LEU A 415 -13.55 1.04 20.04
C LEU A 415 -13.22 -0.38 19.60
N ARG A 416 -13.42 -0.67 18.30
CA ARG A 416 -13.03 -1.93 17.65
C ARG A 416 -11.69 -1.77 16.99
N VAL A 417 -10.82 -2.74 17.17
CA VAL A 417 -9.52 -2.86 16.48
C VAL A 417 -9.64 -3.91 15.39
N VAL A 418 -9.31 -3.53 14.18
CA VAL A 418 -9.37 -4.41 12.99
C VAL A 418 -7.99 -4.47 12.34
N GLU A 419 -7.56 -5.66 11.94
CA GLU A 419 -6.36 -5.90 11.15
C GLU A 419 -6.68 -5.84 9.66
N HIS A 420 -5.89 -5.10 8.89
CA HIS A 420 -5.75 -5.28 7.46
C HIS A 420 -4.76 -6.42 7.21
N CYS A 421 -5.26 -7.59 6.89
CA CYS A 421 -4.41 -8.75 6.64
C CYS A 421 -3.72 -8.62 5.29
N ALA A 422 -2.40 -8.67 5.27
CA ALA A 422 -1.66 -8.69 4.02
C ALA A 422 -1.95 -10.00 3.25
N PRO A 423 -2.10 -9.96 1.91
CA PRO A 423 -2.32 -11.14 1.11
C PRO A 423 -1.10 -12.08 1.16
N THR A 424 -1.30 -13.31 1.61
CA THR A 424 -0.22 -14.31 1.77
C THR A 424 -0.27 -15.41 0.72
N TYR A 425 -1.15 -15.28 -0.25
CA TYR A 425 -1.36 -16.27 -1.31
C TYR A 425 -1.44 -15.60 -2.67
N GLN A 426 -1.19 -16.38 -3.69
CA GLN A 426 -1.27 -16.00 -5.08
C GLN A 426 -2.50 -16.66 -5.70
N ASP A 427 -3.36 -15.88 -6.38
CA ASP A 427 -4.49 -16.45 -7.10
C ASP A 427 -4.07 -17.16 -8.39
N GLY A 428 -4.67 -18.30 -8.64
CA GLY A 428 -4.58 -18.96 -9.92
C GLY A 428 -5.31 -18.19 -11.03
N LEU A 429 -4.77 -18.23 -12.24
CA LEU A 429 -5.43 -17.71 -13.42
C LEU A 429 -6.75 -18.46 -13.65
N ARG A 430 -7.88 -17.76 -13.57
CA ARG A 430 -9.20 -18.29 -13.92
C ARG A 430 -9.54 -17.94 -15.37
N ASP A 431 -10.41 -18.72 -16.00
CA ASP A 431 -10.88 -18.42 -17.37
C ASP A 431 -11.83 -17.22 -17.37
N SER A 432 -11.24 -16.04 -17.23
CA SER A 432 -11.94 -14.76 -17.13
C SER A 432 -12.80 -14.45 -18.34
N ALA A 433 -12.38 -14.85 -19.54
CA ALA A 433 -13.11 -14.56 -20.78
C ALA A 433 -14.45 -15.32 -20.85
N LYS A 434 -14.47 -16.59 -20.41
CA LYS A 434 -15.69 -17.40 -20.35
C LYS A 434 -16.68 -16.84 -19.34
N GLN A 435 -16.18 -16.48 -18.18
CA GLN A 435 -16.97 -15.94 -17.09
C GLN A 435 -17.54 -14.56 -17.46
N TRP A 436 -16.74 -13.71 -18.08
CA TRP A 436 -17.21 -12.42 -18.59
C TRP A 436 -18.37 -12.54 -19.58
N LYS A 437 -18.25 -13.44 -20.55
CA LYS A 437 -19.34 -13.72 -21.49
C LYS A 437 -20.62 -14.19 -20.79
N ALA A 438 -20.47 -15.00 -19.75
CA ALA A 438 -21.62 -15.48 -18.97
C ALA A 438 -22.31 -14.33 -18.20
N VAL A 439 -21.53 -13.43 -17.59
CA VAL A 439 -22.05 -12.23 -16.93
C VAL A 439 -22.74 -11.30 -17.93
N GLN A 440 -22.09 -11.00 -19.06
CA GLN A 440 -22.67 -10.16 -20.10
C GLN A 440 -24.00 -10.71 -20.64
N LYS A 441 -24.07 -12.03 -20.82
CA LYS A 441 -25.32 -12.70 -21.26
C LYS A 441 -26.44 -12.55 -20.25
N LYS A 442 -26.15 -12.55 -18.95
CA LYS A 442 -27.14 -12.48 -17.88
C LYS A 442 -27.64 -11.05 -17.63
N VAL A 443 -26.74 -10.08 -17.56
CA VAL A 443 -27.05 -8.73 -17.08
C VAL A 443 -26.93 -7.64 -18.17
N GLY A 444 -26.47 -8.00 -19.36
CA GLY A 444 -26.17 -7.05 -20.44
C GLY A 444 -24.81 -6.37 -20.29
N VAL A 445 -24.31 -5.81 -21.40
CA VAL A 445 -22.94 -5.26 -21.49
C VAL A 445 -22.72 -4.09 -20.52
N LYS A 446 -23.71 -3.21 -20.36
CA LYS A 446 -23.59 -2.04 -19.46
C LYS A 446 -23.54 -2.45 -17.99
N ALA A 447 -24.44 -3.32 -17.55
CA ALA A 447 -24.45 -3.80 -16.17
C ALA A 447 -23.26 -4.71 -15.87
N ALA A 448 -22.77 -5.47 -16.84
CA ALA A 448 -21.56 -6.26 -16.67
C ALA A 448 -20.33 -5.41 -16.31
N GLY A 449 -20.27 -4.15 -16.73
CA GLY A 449 -19.23 -3.21 -16.34
C GLY A 449 -19.14 -2.94 -14.83
N LEU A 450 -20.21 -3.17 -14.05
CA LEU A 450 -20.18 -3.11 -12.58
C LEU A 450 -19.34 -4.23 -11.96
N PHE A 451 -19.17 -5.32 -12.70
CA PHE A 451 -18.42 -6.50 -12.28
C PHE A 451 -17.00 -6.49 -12.86
N CYS A 452 -16.58 -5.40 -13.45
CA CYS A 452 -15.30 -5.31 -14.12
C CYS A 452 -14.51 -4.10 -13.68
N ARG A 453 -13.28 -4.33 -13.30
CA ARG A 453 -12.37 -3.30 -12.84
C ARG A 453 -11.94 -2.34 -13.96
N GLN A 454 -11.74 -2.85 -15.17
CA GLN A 454 -11.06 -2.10 -16.25
C GLN A 454 -11.72 -2.18 -17.62
N GLY A 455 -12.94 -2.72 -17.70
CA GLY A 455 -13.65 -2.87 -18.99
C GLY A 455 -13.51 -4.27 -19.61
N PRO A 456 -14.06 -4.49 -20.81
CA PRO A 456 -14.31 -5.84 -21.35
C PRO A 456 -13.06 -6.66 -21.70
N ARG A 457 -11.87 -6.12 -21.62
CA ARG A 457 -10.67 -6.80 -22.11
C ARG A 457 -9.73 -7.34 -21.03
N GLU A 458 -9.73 -6.78 -19.85
CA GLU A 458 -8.58 -7.02 -18.98
C GLU A 458 -8.93 -7.47 -17.57
N PHE A 459 -10.04 -7.11 -17.01
CA PHE A 459 -10.25 -7.40 -15.59
C PHE A 459 -11.72 -7.37 -15.21
N CYS A 460 -12.23 -8.50 -15.10
CA CYS A 460 -13.28 -8.73 -14.10
C CYS A 460 -12.62 -9.07 -12.77
N PHE A 461 -13.37 -8.97 -11.68
CA PHE A 461 -13.12 -9.78 -10.49
C PHE A 461 -12.80 -11.25 -10.81
N LEU A 462 -12.70 -11.59 -12.07
CA LEU A 462 -12.54 -12.91 -12.67
C LEU A 462 -11.12 -13.15 -13.19
N SER A 463 -10.24 -12.15 -13.23
CA SER A 463 -8.93 -12.24 -13.88
C SER A 463 -7.78 -12.37 -12.88
N GLY A 464 -7.76 -13.43 -12.09
CA GLY A 464 -6.57 -13.81 -11.32
C GLY A 464 -6.23 -12.93 -10.12
N GLU A 465 -7.06 -11.94 -9.79
CA GLU A 465 -6.98 -11.25 -8.52
C GLU A 465 -7.99 -11.87 -7.57
N THR A 466 -7.61 -12.14 -6.33
CA THR A 466 -8.54 -12.64 -5.32
C THR A 466 -9.59 -11.58 -5.07
N THR A 467 -10.82 -11.90 -5.39
CA THR A 467 -11.92 -10.99 -5.21
C THR A 467 -12.42 -11.06 -3.78
N MET A 468 -11.94 -10.16 -2.94
CA MET A 468 -12.39 -10.08 -1.55
C MET A 468 -13.79 -9.53 -1.44
N SER A 469 -14.12 -8.56 -2.25
CA SER A 469 -15.41 -7.88 -2.25
C SER A 469 -15.67 -7.28 -3.63
N ILE A 470 -16.95 -7.19 -4.00
CA ILE A 470 -17.35 -6.50 -5.22
C ILE A 470 -17.22 -4.96 -5.11
N VAL A 471 -17.15 -4.44 -3.89
CA VAL A 471 -17.04 -2.99 -3.62
C VAL A 471 -15.60 -2.54 -3.57
N VAL A 472 -14.74 -3.38 -3.06
CA VAL A 472 -13.32 -3.10 -2.87
C VAL A 472 -12.52 -4.36 -3.15
N ASP A 473 -11.43 -4.15 -3.83
CA ASP A 473 -10.45 -5.18 -4.10
C ASP A 473 -9.31 -5.08 -3.07
N GLU A 474 -9.66 -5.37 -1.81
CA GLU A 474 -8.77 -5.21 -0.67
C GLU A 474 -8.39 -6.56 -0.04
N SER A 475 -7.45 -6.50 0.90
CA SER A 475 -7.08 -7.64 1.71
C SER A 475 -8.17 -8.02 2.72
N HIS A 476 -8.07 -9.22 3.25
CA HIS A 476 -8.95 -9.67 4.33
C HIS A 476 -8.85 -8.74 5.54
N LYS A 477 -9.95 -8.61 6.26
CA LYS A 477 -10.03 -7.84 7.49
C LYS A 477 -10.41 -8.75 8.65
N ARG A 478 -9.72 -8.59 9.76
CA ARG A 478 -9.95 -9.40 10.98
C ARG A 478 -10.22 -8.51 12.17
N ILE A 479 -11.32 -8.74 12.87
CA ILE A 479 -11.61 -8.06 14.12
C ILE A 479 -10.71 -8.66 15.20
N LEU A 480 -9.72 -7.89 15.66
CA LEU A 480 -8.80 -8.30 16.73
C LEU A 480 -9.47 -8.23 18.10
N GLY A 481 -10.45 -7.35 18.26
CA GLY A 481 -11.25 -7.22 19.47
C GLY A 481 -11.80 -5.82 19.67
N GLU A 482 -12.42 -5.63 20.83
CA GLU A 482 -13.09 -4.38 21.21
C GLU A 482 -12.74 -4.01 22.64
N VAL A 483 -12.72 -2.70 22.91
CA VAL A 483 -12.57 -2.12 24.25
C VAL A 483 -13.62 -1.03 24.50
N PRO A 484 -14.10 -0.85 25.74
CA PRO A 484 -14.99 0.25 26.06
C PRO A 484 -14.28 1.60 25.98
N ILE A 485 -15.01 2.62 25.51
CA ILE A 485 -14.58 4.03 25.56
C ILE A 485 -15.02 4.59 26.92
N GLU A 486 -14.11 5.28 27.60
CA GLU A 486 -14.39 5.97 28.86
C GLU A 486 -15.39 7.13 28.62
N ASP A 487 -16.08 7.57 29.67
CA ASP A 487 -17.08 8.64 29.59
C ASP A 487 -16.52 10.02 29.19
N ASP A 488 -15.17 10.19 29.35
CA ASP A 488 -14.47 11.38 28.87
C ASP A 488 -13.98 11.23 27.41
N GLY A 489 -14.33 10.13 26.74
CA GLY A 489 -13.92 9.82 25.38
C GLY A 489 -12.53 9.21 25.25
N SER A 490 -11.84 8.96 26.35
CA SER A 490 -10.49 8.38 26.31
C SER A 490 -10.52 6.86 26.18
N VAL A 491 -9.43 6.31 25.57
CA VAL A 491 -9.17 4.87 25.45
C VAL A 491 -7.68 4.59 25.64
N HIS A 492 -7.35 3.42 26.20
CA HIS A 492 -5.98 2.91 26.32
C HIS A 492 -6.02 1.39 26.28
N PHE A 493 -5.32 0.78 25.31
CA PHE A 493 -5.47 -0.65 25.03
C PHE A 493 -4.21 -1.28 24.44
N GLU A 494 -4.10 -2.60 24.60
CA GLU A 494 -3.07 -3.43 23.98
C GLU A 494 -3.44 -3.75 22.53
N VAL A 495 -2.43 -3.81 21.64
CA VAL A 495 -2.57 -4.35 20.29
C VAL A 495 -1.44 -5.33 20.01
N PRO A 496 -1.65 -6.38 19.19
CA PRO A 496 -0.55 -7.20 18.71
C PRO A 496 0.47 -6.33 17.97
N ALA A 497 1.75 -6.50 18.29
CA ALA A 497 2.81 -5.76 17.63
C ALA A 497 2.94 -6.19 16.15
N MET A 498 3.40 -5.28 15.31
CA MET A 498 3.69 -5.51 13.89
C MET A 498 2.48 -6.00 13.07
N LYS A 499 1.27 -5.57 13.44
CA LYS A 499 0.04 -5.78 12.67
C LYS A 499 -0.44 -4.46 12.11
N ALA A 500 -0.80 -4.44 10.84
CA ALA A 500 -1.46 -3.28 10.23
C ALA A 500 -2.90 -3.19 10.75
N VAL A 501 -3.18 -2.24 11.62
CA VAL A 501 -4.49 -2.11 12.30
C VAL A 501 -5.15 -0.77 11.99
N TYR A 502 -6.48 -0.78 12.03
CA TYR A 502 -7.32 0.41 12.00
C TYR A 502 -8.44 0.33 13.03
N PHE A 503 -9.15 1.44 13.22
CA PHE A 503 -10.10 1.57 14.32
C PHE A 503 -11.49 1.93 13.82
N GLN A 504 -12.49 1.40 14.54
CA GLN A 504 -13.90 1.76 14.36
C GLN A 504 -14.48 2.19 15.69
N ILE A 505 -15.22 3.30 15.71
CA ILE A 505 -16.00 3.74 16.87
C ILE A 505 -17.41 3.20 16.71
N LEU A 506 -17.89 2.47 17.73
CA LEU A 506 -19.19 1.82 17.73
C LEU A 506 -20.11 2.46 18.77
N ASP A 507 -21.40 2.48 18.48
CA ASP A 507 -22.46 2.87 19.43
C ASP A 507 -22.72 1.77 20.48
N LYS A 508 -23.76 1.98 21.30
CA LYS A 508 -24.18 1.02 22.33
C LYS A 508 -24.65 -0.33 21.76
N ASP A 509 -25.15 -0.32 20.53
CA ASP A 509 -25.68 -1.50 19.81
C ASP A 509 -24.65 -2.11 18.86
N ARG A 510 -23.36 -1.72 18.99
CA ARG A 510 -22.23 -2.18 18.17
C ARG A 510 -22.32 -1.82 16.68
N LYS A 511 -23.03 -0.75 16.31
CA LYS A 511 -23.04 -0.18 14.97
C LYS A 511 -21.90 0.79 14.79
N VAL A 512 -21.24 0.76 13.64
CA VAL A 512 -20.11 1.65 13.35
C VAL A 512 -20.58 3.08 13.12
N LEU A 513 -20.19 3.97 14.01
CA LEU A 513 -20.42 5.41 13.87
C LEU A 513 -19.39 6.03 12.92
N GLN A 514 -18.14 5.57 12.98
CA GLN A 514 -17.03 6.03 12.13
C GLN A 514 -15.97 4.93 12.00
N THR A 515 -15.34 4.86 10.83
CA THR A 515 -14.25 3.95 10.54
C THR A 515 -13.01 4.72 10.08
N MET A 516 -11.84 4.31 10.54
CA MET A 516 -10.57 4.78 10.01
C MET A 516 -10.34 4.16 8.63
N ARG A 517 -9.92 4.97 7.66
CA ARG A 517 -9.58 4.54 6.29
C ARG A 517 -8.09 4.77 6.02
N SER A 518 -7.29 4.17 6.83
CA SER A 518 -5.84 4.08 6.78
C SER A 518 -5.41 2.99 7.75
N SER A 519 -4.15 2.68 7.84
CA SER A 519 -3.63 1.73 8.81
C SER A 519 -2.49 2.31 9.64
N THR A 520 -2.29 1.72 10.80
CA THR A 520 -1.14 1.99 11.64
C THR A 520 -0.65 0.68 12.26
N HIS A 521 0.52 0.69 12.90
CA HIS A 521 0.99 -0.44 13.71
C HIS A 521 1.64 0.07 14.99
N ALA A 522 1.85 -0.80 15.93
CA ALA A 522 2.71 -0.57 17.08
C ALA A 522 3.83 -1.60 17.10
N MET A 523 5.00 -1.21 17.56
CA MET A 523 6.13 -2.11 17.81
C MET A 523 5.99 -2.74 19.19
N ASN A 524 6.76 -3.80 19.45
CA ASN A 524 6.75 -4.42 20.77
C ASN A 524 7.22 -3.45 21.87
N GLY A 525 6.42 -3.32 22.94
CA GLY A 525 6.66 -2.38 24.04
C GLY A 525 6.37 -0.91 23.69
N GLU A 526 6.09 -0.57 22.43
CA GLU A 526 5.75 0.82 22.05
C GLU A 526 4.47 1.27 22.71
N SER A 527 4.49 2.47 23.31
CA SER A 527 3.31 3.18 23.79
C SER A 527 3.12 4.47 23.00
N ARG A 528 1.97 4.58 22.30
CA ARG A 528 1.72 5.70 21.40
C ARG A 528 0.30 6.24 21.49
N GLY A 529 0.19 7.58 21.47
CA GLY A 529 -1.07 8.29 21.48
C GLY A 529 -1.54 8.78 20.14
N CYS A 530 -2.86 8.81 19.94
CA CYS A 530 -3.56 9.54 18.89
C CYS A 530 -4.22 10.77 19.49
N LEU A 531 -4.22 11.90 18.74
CA LEU A 531 -4.83 13.15 19.21
C LEU A 531 -6.36 13.14 19.11
N GLY A 532 -6.92 12.21 18.34
CA GLY A 532 -8.35 12.08 18.03
C GLY A 532 -8.52 11.44 16.66
N CYS A 533 -9.77 11.20 16.23
CA CYS A 533 -10.02 10.43 15.00
C CYS A 533 -9.65 11.16 13.70
N HIS A 534 -9.50 12.43 13.63
CA HIS A 534 -9.10 13.19 12.44
C HIS A 534 -8.19 14.37 12.78
N ALA A 535 -7.62 14.38 13.99
CA ALA A 535 -6.69 15.43 14.38
C ALA A 535 -5.37 15.29 13.62
N THR A 536 -4.90 16.38 13.05
CA THR A 536 -3.55 16.45 12.50
C THR A 536 -2.54 16.59 13.62
N LYS A 537 -1.34 16.04 13.45
CA LYS A 537 -0.25 16.20 14.44
C LYS A 537 0.29 17.64 14.57
N ILE A 538 -0.20 18.55 13.73
CA ILE A 538 0.10 19.98 13.77
C ILE A 538 -0.81 20.69 14.79
N SER A 539 -1.96 20.09 15.14
CA SER A 539 -2.85 20.61 16.15
C SER A 539 -2.44 20.11 17.54
N ASN A 540 -2.36 21.01 18.51
CA ASN A 540 -2.23 20.63 19.90
C ASN A 540 -3.53 20.01 20.39
N ALA A 541 -3.44 18.89 21.11
CA ALA A 541 -4.62 18.37 21.78
C ALA A 541 -5.08 19.36 22.85
N PRO A 542 -6.33 19.85 22.79
CA PRO A 542 -6.86 20.74 23.83
C PRO A 542 -7.14 19.93 25.10
N GLN A 543 -6.10 19.65 25.88
CA GLN A 543 -6.26 18.88 27.13
C GLN A 543 -6.10 19.74 28.36
N THR A 544 -7.19 19.88 29.05
CA THR A 544 -7.23 20.53 30.37
C THR A 544 -7.12 19.53 31.53
N ARG A 545 -7.30 18.23 31.29
CA ARG A 545 -7.28 17.18 32.33
C ARG A 545 -6.63 15.88 31.83
N PRO A 546 -5.93 15.13 32.68
CA PRO A 546 -5.42 13.81 32.33
C PRO A 546 -6.56 12.86 31.97
N ALA A 547 -6.45 12.18 30.83
CA ALA A 547 -7.42 11.22 30.34
C ALA A 547 -7.67 10.08 31.34
N LYS A 548 -8.93 9.70 31.57
CA LYS A 548 -9.30 8.63 32.50
C LYS A 548 -8.66 7.29 32.17
N ALA A 549 -8.66 6.95 30.89
CA ALA A 549 -8.08 5.69 30.43
C ALA A 549 -6.59 5.57 30.75
N LEU A 550 -5.83 6.69 30.75
CA LEU A 550 -4.39 6.67 31.04
C LEU A 550 -4.07 6.53 32.53
N ARG A 551 -5.07 6.62 33.41
CA ARG A 551 -4.94 6.35 34.84
C ARG A 551 -5.12 4.88 35.19
N LYS A 552 -5.45 4.05 34.22
CA LYS A 552 -5.70 2.62 34.35
C LYS A 552 -4.68 1.85 33.48
N PRO A 553 -4.39 0.60 33.83
CA PRO A 553 -3.65 -0.28 32.90
C PRO A 553 -4.32 -0.36 31.55
N PRO A 554 -3.54 -0.58 30.46
CA PRO A 554 -4.10 -0.76 29.13
C PRO A 554 -5.09 -1.92 29.11
N GLN A 555 -6.22 -1.73 28.45
CA GLN A 555 -7.28 -2.72 28.34
C GLN A 555 -6.86 -3.83 27.35
N LYS A 556 -7.17 -5.08 27.67
CA LYS A 556 -7.05 -6.19 26.74
C LYS A 556 -8.23 -6.19 25.76
N LEU A 557 -7.96 -6.54 24.52
CA LEU A 557 -9.00 -6.68 23.50
C LEU A 557 -9.92 -7.86 23.82
N VAL A 558 -11.22 -7.62 23.89
CA VAL A 558 -12.23 -8.67 23.96
C VAL A 558 -12.57 -9.12 22.54
N LYS A 559 -12.39 -10.39 22.21
CA LYS A 559 -12.63 -10.98 20.88
C LYS A 559 -14.08 -11.47 20.77
N PRO A 560 -15.03 -10.70 20.24
CA PRO A 560 -16.44 -11.11 20.20
C PRO A 560 -16.71 -12.24 19.20
N PHE A 561 -15.84 -12.42 18.21
CA PHE A 561 -16.05 -13.37 17.10
C PHE A 561 -14.92 -14.42 16.96
N GLY A 562 -13.87 -14.37 17.77
CA GLY A 562 -12.67 -15.17 17.56
C GLY A 562 -11.80 -14.63 16.41
N ASP A 563 -11.02 -15.48 15.77
CA ASP A 563 -10.05 -15.11 14.71
C ASP A 563 -10.59 -15.43 13.31
N ILE A 564 -11.74 -14.84 12.93
CA ILE A 564 -12.38 -15.03 11.63
C ILE A 564 -12.30 -13.77 10.76
N THR A 565 -12.36 -13.94 9.44
CA THR A 565 -12.31 -12.85 8.45
C THR A 565 -13.65 -12.64 7.72
N PHE A 566 -14.74 -13.20 8.21
CA PHE A 566 -16.12 -12.97 7.80
C PHE A 566 -16.41 -13.20 6.31
N GLY A 567 -16.10 -14.37 5.77
CA GLY A 567 -16.57 -14.78 4.45
C GLY A 567 -18.12 -14.82 4.39
N PHE A 568 -18.69 -14.23 3.35
CA PHE A 568 -20.15 -14.13 3.18
C PHE A 568 -20.83 -15.51 3.20
N GLU A 569 -20.30 -16.44 2.45
CA GLU A 569 -20.88 -17.79 2.28
C GLU A 569 -20.94 -18.58 3.60
N ARG A 570 -19.97 -18.34 4.51
CA ARG A 570 -19.87 -19.06 5.77
C ARG A 570 -20.65 -18.44 6.90
N TYR A 571 -20.73 -17.14 6.95
CA TYR A 571 -21.25 -16.43 8.12
C TYR A 571 -22.56 -15.70 7.86
N VAL A 572 -22.77 -15.19 6.64
CA VAL A 572 -23.97 -14.43 6.29
C VAL A 572 -25.01 -15.31 5.61
N GLN A 573 -24.61 -16.08 4.60
CA GLN A 573 -25.56 -16.89 3.85
C GLN A 573 -26.36 -17.88 4.72
N PRO A 574 -25.82 -18.55 5.75
CA PRO A 574 -26.61 -19.41 6.62
C PRO A 574 -27.74 -18.67 7.37
N ILE A 575 -27.52 -17.39 7.72
CA ILE A 575 -28.54 -16.55 8.37
C ILE A 575 -29.67 -16.28 7.36
N LEU A 576 -29.31 -15.95 6.11
CA LEU A 576 -30.28 -15.72 5.04
C LEU A 576 -31.07 -16.99 4.70
N ASP A 577 -30.40 -18.13 4.62
CA ASP A 577 -31.01 -19.43 4.34
C ASP A 577 -32.04 -19.80 5.41
N LYS A 578 -31.76 -19.50 6.67
CA LYS A 578 -32.65 -19.80 7.79
C LYS A 578 -33.84 -18.88 7.89
N HIS A 579 -33.66 -17.57 7.63
CA HIS A 579 -34.68 -16.57 7.99
C HIS A 579 -35.30 -15.83 6.81
N CYS A 580 -34.65 -15.81 5.61
CA CYS A 580 -35.03 -14.86 4.56
C CYS A 580 -35.50 -15.51 3.25
N ILE A 581 -34.90 -16.65 2.84
CA ILE A 581 -35.11 -17.23 1.51
C ILE A 581 -36.51 -17.82 1.29
N SER A 582 -37.28 -18.09 2.35
CA SER A 582 -38.65 -18.54 2.23
C SER A 582 -39.53 -17.51 1.48
N CYS A 583 -39.27 -16.22 1.67
CA CYS A 583 -39.94 -15.11 1.00
C CYS A 583 -39.06 -14.50 -0.11
N HIS A 584 -37.76 -14.38 0.11
CA HIS A 584 -36.81 -13.71 -0.80
C HIS A 584 -36.13 -14.74 -1.72
N ASN A 585 -36.86 -15.31 -2.64
CA ASN A 585 -36.43 -16.40 -3.53
C ASN A 585 -36.46 -16.04 -5.04
N GLY A 586 -36.58 -14.75 -5.35
CA GLY A 586 -36.57 -14.28 -6.74
C GLY A 586 -37.87 -14.59 -7.52
N SER A 587 -38.96 -14.86 -6.84
CA SER A 587 -40.28 -15.06 -7.46
C SER A 587 -40.78 -13.77 -8.15
N LYS A 588 -41.82 -13.91 -9.01
CA LYS A 588 -42.40 -12.76 -9.71
C LYS A 588 -42.88 -11.65 -8.76
N ASP A 589 -43.37 -12.06 -7.59
CA ASP A 589 -43.93 -11.16 -6.57
C ASP A 589 -42.86 -10.55 -5.68
N ASN A 590 -41.67 -11.14 -5.62
CA ASN A 590 -40.55 -10.66 -4.84
C ASN A 590 -39.23 -10.79 -5.62
N LYS A 591 -38.81 -9.67 -6.24
CA LYS A 591 -37.61 -9.62 -7.07
C LYS A 591 -36.31 -9.80 -6.29
N LEU A 592 -36.34 -9.56 -4.97
CA LEU A 592 -35.14 -9.75 -4.13
C LEU A 592 -34.91 -11.24 -3.93
N ASP A 593 -33.81 -11.73 -4.46
CA ASP A 593 -33.36 -13.11 -4.31
C ASP A 593 -32.15 -13.18 -3.36
N LEU A 594 -32.34 -13.80 -2.20
CA LEU A 594 -31.31 -13.96 -1.17
C LEU A 594 -30.79 -15.40 -1.07
N ARG A 595 -31.02 -16.22 -2.08
CA ARG A 595 -30.46 -17.56 -2.13
C ARG A 595 -28.97 -17.55 -2.45
N GLY A 596 -28.21 -18.44 -1.80
CA GLY A 596 -26.78 -18.60 -1.99
C GLY A 596 -26.37 -19.26 -3.30
N THR A 597 -27.21 -19.20 -4.35
CA THR A 597 -26.87 -19.70 -5.69
C THR A 597 -25.87 -18.79 -6.36
N LYS A 598 -24.93 -19.32 -7.15
CA LYS A 598 -24.04 -18.48 -7.95
C LYS A 598 -24.83 -17.56 -8.86
N PHE A 599 -24.40 -16.31 -8.96
CA PHE A 599 -25.03 -15.33 -9.84
C PHE A 599 -24.97 -15.78 -11.30
N VAL A 600 -23.83 -16.27 -11.73
CA VAL A 600 -23.64 -17.04 -12.97
C VAL A 600 -22.68 -18.18 -12.70
N ASP A 601 -22.78 -19.26 -13.50
CA ASP A 601 -21.85 -20.37 -13.40
C ASP A 601 -20.41 -19.92 -13.67
N GLY A 602 -19.49 -20.34 -12.80
CA GLY A 602 -18.09 -19.96 -12.84
C GLY A 602 -17.75 -18.57 -12.28
N ALA A 603 -18.73 -17.71 -11.98
CA ALA A 603 -18.48 -16.42 -11.31
C ALA A 603 -18.28 -16.61 -9.79
N PRO A 604 -17.46 -15.78 -9.14
CA PRO A 604 -17.19 -15.95 -7.72
C PRO A 604 -18.42 -15.67 -6.85
N PHE A 605 -19.21 -14.65 -7.16
CA PHE A 605 -20.25 -14.14 -6.26
C PHE A 605 -21.58 -14.88 -6.36
N SER A 606 -22.28 -14.97 -5.23
CA SER A 606 -23.66 -15.48 -5.16
C SER A 606 -24.68 -14.39 -5.47
N THR A 607 -25.90 -14.82 -5.84
CA THR A 607 -27.03 -13.93 -6.13
C THR A 607 -27.40 -13.09 -4.91
N ALA A 608 -27.45 -13.70 -3.72
CA ALA A 608 -27.73 -13.00 -2.49
C ALA A 608 -26.72 -11.88 -2.19
N TYR A 609 -25.44 -12.18 -2.36
CA TYR A 609 -24.37 -11.20 -2.14
C TYR A 609 -24.53 -9.99 -3.05
N ILE A 610 -24.70 -10.21 -4.35
CA ILE A 610 -24.89 -9.13 -5.32
C ILE A 610 -26.11 -8.29 -4.98
N ASN A 611 -27.25 -8.92 -4.68
CA ASN A 611 -28.47 -8.21 -4.35
C ASN A 611 -28.37 -7.40 -3.06
N LEU A 612 -27.62 -7.87 -2.05
CA LEU A 612 -27.41 -7.13 -0.81
C LEU A 612 -26.44 -5.97 -1.00
N VAL A 613 -25.37 -6.17 -1.76
CA VAL A 613 -24.29 -5.19 -1.87
C VAL A 613 -24.56 -4.16 -2.96
N TYR A 614 -25.05 -4.58 -4.14
CA TYR A 614 -25.41 -3.66 -5.23
C TYR A 614 -26.89 -3.29 -5.28
N GLY A 615 -27.77 -4.18 -4.83
CA GLY A 615 -29.20 -4.07 -5.01
C GLY A 615 -29.71 -4.88 -6.21
N VAL A 616 -31.03 -4.98 -6.31
CA VAL A 616 -31.72 -5.76 -7.36
C VAL A 616 -31.66 -5.07 -8.72
N ASP A 617 -31.59 -3.76 -8.73
CA ASP A 617 -31.44 -2.97 -9.94
C ASP A 617 -29.94 -2.74 -10.22
N LEU A 618 -29.42 -3.50 -11.18
CA LEU A 618 -28.03 -3.44 -11.61
C LEU A 618 -27.76 -2.33 -12.62
N THR A 619 -28.62 -1.29 -12.69
CA THR A 619 -28.38 -0.15 -13.56
C THR A 619 -27.17 0.64 -13.05
N PRO A 620 -26.11 0.79 -13.87
CA PRO A 620 -24.95 1.55 -13.44
C PRO A 620 -25.29 3.01 -13.17
N SER A 621 -24.89 3.53 -12.03
CA SER A 621 -24.86 4.98 -11.82
C SER A 621 -23.81 5.63 -12.76
N LYS A 622 -23.95 6.93 -13.01
CA LYS A 622 -22.98 7.67 -13.84
C LYS A 622 -21.55 7.62 -13.27
N ASP A 623 -21.45 7.59 -11.98
CA ASP A 623 -20.20 7.54 -11.22
C ASP A 623 -19.80 6.11 -10.80
N ARG A 624 -20.56 5.08 -11.24
CA ARG A 624 -20.37 3.68 -10.87
C ARG A 624 -20.43 3.41 -9.35
N SER A 625 -20.99 4.33 -8.58
CA SER A 625 -21.20 4.14 -7.14
C SER A 625 -22.27 3.07 -6.87
N VAL A 626 -22.26 2.50 -5.67
CA VAL A 626 -23.23 1.49 -5.21
C VAL A 626 -24.53 2.19 -4.78
N VAL A 627 -25.40 2.51 -5.71
CA VAL A 627 -26.56 3.41 -5.49
C VAL A 627 -27.70 2.75 -4.73
N ASN A 628 -27.93 1.44 -4.91
CA ASN A 628 -29.10 0.74 -4.40
C ASN A 628 -28.77 -0.34 -3.37
N SER A 629 -27.61 -0.25 -2.73
CA SER A 629 -27.18 -1.24 -1.74
C SER A 629 -28.13 -1.35 -0.56
N ILE A 630 -28.44 -2.57 -0.17
CA ILE A 630 -29.18 -2.91 1.05
C ILE A 630 -28.22 -2.96 2.24
N ALA A 631 -26.99 -3.40 2.03
CA ALA A 631 -25.94 -3.47 3.03
C ALA A 631 -25.32 -2.10 3.36
N ASN A 632 -25.19 -1.22 2.37
CA ASN A 632 -24.59 0.12 2.49
C ASN A 632 -23.08 0.13 2.82
N PRO A 633 -22.26 -0.58 2.04
CA PRO A 633 -20.80 -0.52 2.20
C PRO A 633 -20.23 0.84 1.77
N ILE A 634 -18.96 1.07 2.08
CA ILE A 634 -18.20 2.19 1.53
C ILE A 634 -17.68 1.79 0.15
N SER A 635 -18.07 2.53 -0.88
CA SER A 635 -17.52 2.35 -2.23
C SER A 635 -16.19 3.05 -2.33
N CYS A 636 -15.13 2.32 -2.69
CA CYS A 636 -13.76 2.84 -2.72
C CYS A 636 -13.17 2.89 -4.11
N TYR A 637 -13.80 2.22 -5.04
CA TYR A 637 -13.21 1.92 -6.33
C TYR A 637 -13.45 2.97 -7.40
N TYR A 638 -14.57 3.69 -7.34
CA TYR A 638 -15.11 4.43 -8.46
C TYR A 638 -15.50 5.87 -8.20
N ASP A 639 -15.06 6.46 -7.10
CA ASP A 639 -15.10 7.92 -6.95
C ASP A 639 -14.08 8.58 -7.89
N TYR A 640 -14.15 8.20 -9.19
CA TYR A 640 -13.55 8.96 -10.25
C TYR A 640 -14.56 10.01 -10.73
N PRO A 641 -14.42 11.26 -10.31
CA PRO A 641 -14.89 12.32 -11.17
C PRO A 641 -14.19 12.12 -12.52
N SER A 642 -14.90 12.29 -13.63
CA SER A 642 -14.25 12.30 -14.94
C SER A 642 -13.05 13.24 -14.86
N LEU A 643 -11.94 12.92 -15.49
CA LEU A 643 -10.73 13.75 -15.43
C LEU A 643 -10.98 15.21 -15.84
N GLU A 644 -12.01 15.46 -16.63
CA GLU A 644 -12.47 16.81 -16.99
C GLU A 644 -13.16 17.53 -15.81
N THR A 645 -13.77 16.77 -14.90
CA THR A 645 -14.46 17.30 -13.70
C THR A 645 -13.70 17.01 -12.41
N ALA A 646 -12.60 16.23 -12.48
CA ALA A 646 -11.74 15.97 -11.34
C ALA A 646 -11.08 17.26 -10.89
N LYS A 647 -11.76 17.96 -10.02
CA LYS A 647 -11.07 18.95 -9.21
C LYS A 647 -10.01 18.20 -8.42
N PRO A 648 -8.82 18.79 -8.25
CA PRO A 648 -7.76 18.22 -7.42
C PRO A 648 -8.16 18.27 -5.95
N GLU A 649 -9.19 17.55 -5.60
CA GLU A 649 -9.79 17.57 -4.26
C GLU A 649 -9.13 16.52 -3.37
N GLN A 650 -9.24 16.73 -2.09
CA GLN A 650 -8.86 15.77 -1.08
C GLN A 650 -9.77 14.55 -1.15
N GLU A 651 -9.26 13.39 -0.73
CA GLU A 651 -10.07 12.20 -0.51
C GLU A 651 -11.27 12.56 0.37
N THR A 652 -12.46 12.24 -0.12
CA THR A 652 -13.68 12.55 0.62
C THR A 652 -13.73 11.77 1.92
N VAL A 653 -13.82 12.46 3.03
CA VAL A 653 -14.06 11.83 4.32
C VAL A 653 -15.50 11.31 4.33
N VAL A 654 -15.66 10.01 4.61
CA VAL A 654 -17.00 9.44 4.84
C VAL A 654 -17.55 10.06 6.12
N ALA A 655 -18.66 10.77 6.00
CA ALA A 655 -19.29 11.41 7.16
C ALA A 655 -19.69 10.35 8.19
N PRO A 656 -19.57 10.64 9.50
CA PRO A 656 -20.03 9.72 10.54
C PRO A 656 -21.49 9.33 10.37
N MET A 657 -21.84 8.10 10.71
CA MET A 657 -23.22 7.57 10.70
C MET A 657 -23.91 7.54 9.32
N THR A 658 -23.18 7.65 8.22
CA THR A 658 -23.74 7.66 6.86
C THR A 658 -23.60 6.35 6.11
N ALA A 659 -22.65 5.50 6.49
CA ALA A 659 -22.36 4.22 5.84
C ALA A 659 -22.32 3.06 6.83
N LEU A 660 -22.04 1.86 6.35
CA LEU A 660 -21.86 0.64 7.11
C LEU A 660 -23.09 0.26 7.94
N SER A 661 -22.90 -0.50 9.03
CA SER A 661 -23.99 -1.06 9.82
C SER A 661 -24.95 -0.01 10.42
N TYR A 662 -24.45 1.18 10.74
CA TYR A 662 -25.28 2.25 11.31
C TYR A 662 -26.40 2.70 10.36
N ASN A 663 -26.10 2.84 9.07
CA ASN A 663 -27.08 3.29 8.08
C ASN A 663 -27.54 2.20 7.10
N SER A 664 -27.24 0.94 7.38
CA SER A 664 -27.62 -0.19 6.56
C SER A 664 -29.14 -0.43 6.61
N LYS A 665 -29.78 -0.55 5.43
CA LYS A 665 -31.19 -0.96 5.31
C LYS A 665 -31.39 -2.38 5.84
N LEU A 666 -30.40 -3.29 5.61
CA LEU A 666 -30.47 -4.67 6.11
C LEU A 666 -30.58 -4.69 7.63
N ILE A 667 -29.71 -3.95 8.32
CA ILE A 667 -29.72 -3.92 9.79
C ILE A 667 -31.04 -3.32 10.31
N LYS A 668 -31.51 -2.19 9.74
CA LYS A 668 -32.77 -1.58 10.12
C LYS A 668 -33.95 -2.55 9.93
N THR A 669 -33.94 -3.32 8.84
CA THR A 669 -34.99 -4.31 8.52
C THR A 669 -35.03 -5.45 9.52
N VAL A 670 -33.88 -6.05 9.84
CA VAL A 670 -33.82 -7.17 10.80
C VAL A 670 -34.12 -6.73 12.23
N GLU A 671 -33.67 -5.54 12.64
CA GLU A 671 -33.99 -4.99 13.96
C GLU A 671 -35.47 -4.61 14.13
N SER A 672 -36.15 -4.27 13.04
CA SER A 672 -37.59 -3.98 13.06
C SER A 672 -38.50 -5.25 13.03
N LYS A 673 -37.89 -6.44 13.09
CA LYS A 673 -38.60 -7.72 13.02
C LYS A 673 -39.50 -7.83 11.78
N HIS A 674 -38.96 -7.47 10.61
CA HIS A 674 -39.66 -7.47 9.33
C HIS A 674 -40.47 -8.76 9.11
N ASN A 675 -41.79 -8.61 8.87
CA ASN A 675 -42.75 -9.72 8.71
C ASN A 675 -42.72 -10.75 9.85
N GLY A 676 -42.42 -10.32 11.08
CA GLY A 676 -42.34 -11.21 12.23
C GLY A 676 -41.08 -12.09 12.32
N VAL A 677 -40.10 -11.87 11.45
CA VAL A 677 -38.83 -12.61 11.50
C VAL A 677 -37.97 -12.08 12.63
N GLU A 678 -37.56 -12.99 13.52
CA GLU A 678 -36.68 -12.67 14.65
C GLU A 678 -35.32 -13.39 14.49
N LEU A 679 -34.27 -12.59 14.44
CA LEU A 679 -32.86 -13.08 14.48
C LEU A 679 -32.36 -13.07 15.92
N THR A 680 -31.51 -13.99 16.25
CA THR A 680 -30.76 -13.92 17.53
C THR A 680 -29.81 -12.72 17.52
N GLN A 681 -29.46 -12.23 18.71
CA GLN A 681 -28.51 -11.12 18.82
C GLN A 681 -27.18 -11.46 18.14
N ARG A 682 -26.73 -12.72 18.25
CA ARG A 682 -25.50 -13.20 17.60
C ARG A 682 -25.56 -13.11 16.06
N GLU A 683 -26.69 -13.48 15.46
CA GLU A 683 -26.90 -13.36 14.02
C GLU A 683 -26.90 -11.89 13.58
N ILE A 684 -27.54 -11.00 14.35
CA ILE A 684 -27.53 -9.56 14.09
C ILE A 684 -26.09 -9.01 14.18
N ASP A 685 -25.33 -9.41 15.20
CA ASP A 685 -23.94 -8.94 15.38
C ASP A 685 -23.01 -9.44 14.27
N ILE A 686 -23.24 -10.64 13.75
CA ILE A 686 -22.52 -11.16 12.56
C ILE A 686 -22.82 -10.31 11.33
N LEU A 687 -24.10 -9.99 11.07
CA LEU A 687 -24.47 -9.13 9.94
C LEU A 687 -23.84 -7.73 10.06
N LYS A 688 -23.88 -7.13 11.26
CA LYS A 688 -23.20 -5.83 11.51
C LYS A 688 -21.71 -5.93 11.23
N ALA A 689 -21.02 -6.92 11.82
CA ALA A 689 -19.58 -7.09 11.65
C ALA A 689 -19.18 -7.30 10.18
N TRP A 690 -19.94 -8.11 9.43
CA TRP A 690 -19.70 -8.31 8.02
C TRP A 690 -19.83 -7.01 7.21
N ILE A 691 -20.86 -6.21 7.46
CA ILE A 691 -21.04 -4.91 6.79
C ILE A 691 -19.93 -3.95 7.18
N ASP A 692 -19.55 -3.92 8.45
CA ASP A 692 -18.51 -3.03 9.01
C ASP A 692 -17.10 -3.37 8.50
N LEU A 693 -16.88 -4.59 8.05
CA LEU A 693 -15.68 -5.02 7.32
C LEU A 693 -15.79 -4.79 5.79
N ASN A 694 -16.75 -3.98 5.39
CA ASN A 694 -17.01 -3.57 4.01
C ASN A 694 -17.48 -4.72 3.10
N CYS A 695 -18.34 -5.59 3.61
CA CYS A 695 -19.02 -6.63 2.86
C CYS A 695 -18.08 -7.61 2.15
N THR A 696 -17.12 -8.19 2.85
CA THR A 696 -16.23 -9.22 2.31
C THR A 696 -17.00 -10.42 1.78
N PHE A 697 -16.67 -10.91 0.58
CA PHE A 697 -17.26 -12.13 0.04
C PHE A 697 -16.47 -13.36 0.44
N TYR A 698 -15.16 -13.37 0.19
CA TYR A 698 -14.25 -14.40 0.64
C TYR A 698 -13.53 -13.99 1.91
N GLY A 699 -13.62 -14.81 2.95
CA GLY A 699 -12.70 -14.76 4.07
C GLY A 699 -11.40 -15.51 3.74
N GLU A 700 -10.36 -15.32 4.55
CA GLU A 700 -9.11 -16.08 4.43
C GLU A 700 -9.37 -17.60 4.55
N GLU A 701 -10.30 -17.98 5.41
CA GLU A 701 -10.79 -19.34 5.59
C GLU A 701 -11.46 -19.92 4.35
N ASP A 702 -12.08 -19.11 3.50
CA ASP A 702 -12.72 -19.55 2.27
C ASP A 702 -11.69 -19.79 1.16
N VAL A 703 -10.62 -19.00 1.13
CA VAL A 703 -9.52 -19.19 0.19
C VAL A 703 -8.75 -20.47 0.50
N LEU A 704 -8.58 -20.80 1.76
CA LEU A 704 -7.93 -22.04 2.21
C LEU A 704 -8.68 -23.31 1.77
N ASP A 705 -9.99 -23.19 1.54
CA ASP A 705 -10.88 -24.32 1.20
C ASP A 705 -11.26 -24.35 -0.30
N MET A 706 -10.66 -23.49 -1.12
CA MET A 706 -10.94 -23.48 -2.56
C MET A 706 -10.39 -24.75 -3.24
N PRO A 707 -11.26 -25.55 -3.88
CA PRO A 707 -10.83 -26.84 -4.48
C PRO A 707 -9.90 -26.69 -5.68
N ASP A 708 -9.84 -25.51 -6.30
CA ASP A 708 -8.97 -25.24 -7.44
C ASP A 708 -7.56 -24.78 -7.03
N ILE A 709 -7.32 -24.61 -5.74
CA ILE A 709 -5.98 -24.38 -5.22
C ILE A 709 -5.35 -25.76 -5.05
N ASP A 710 -4.63 -26.20 -6.08
CA ASP A 710 -3.91 -27.47 -6.13
C ASP A 710 -3.05 -27.64 -4.86
N GLU A 711 -3.02 -28.85 -4.28
CA GLU A 711 -2.07 -29.19 -3.20
C GLU A 711 -0.63 -28.86 -3.61
N ASN A 712 -0.29 -28.97 -4.90
CA ASN A 712 0.98 -28.52 -5.46
C ASN A 712 1.21 -27.02 -5.32
N TYR A 713 0.17 -26.19 -5.31
CA TYR A 713 0.31 -24.77 -5.03
C TYR A 713 0.88 -24.53 -3.63
N PHE A 714 0.38 -25.24 -2.62
CA PHE A 714 0.90 -25.17 -1.26
C PHE A 714 2.28 -25.82 -1.12
N ASN A 715 2.56 -26.88 -1.89
CA ASN A 715 3.82 -27.59 -1.86
C ASN A 715 4.92 -26.86 -2.66
N ASN A 716 4.56 -26.18 -3.73
CA ASN A 716 5.47 -25.38 -4.56
C ASN A 716 5.64 -23.96 -4.01
N ASN A 717 4.71 -23.49 -3.19
CA ASN A 717 4.91 -22.27 -2.42
C ASN A 717 5.57 -22.68 -1.08
N PRO A 718 6.88 -22.44 -0.88
CA PRO A 718 7.59 -22.90 0.31
C PRO A 718 7.07 -22.25 1.60
N TYR A 719 6.13 -21.31 1.46
CA TYR A 719 5.52 -20.58 2.56
C TYR A 719 4.02 -20.77 2.50
N PRO A 720 3.50 -21.72 3.30
CA PRO A 720 2.07 -21.94 3.41
C PRO A 720 1.38 -20.65 3.84
N MET A 721 0.17 -20.45 3.36
CA MET A 721 -0.65 -19.30 3.70
C MET A 721 -0.86 -19.24 5.20
N PHE A 722 -0.38 -18.16 5.79
CA PHE A 722 -0.57 -17.87 7.19
C PHE A 722 -1.50 -16.69 7.34
N ARG A 723 -2.22 -16.67 8.41
CA ARG A 723 -2.95 -15.50 8.85
C ARG A 723 -1.95 -14.41 9.23
N GLY A 724 -1.87 -13.36 8.42
CA GLY A 724 -0.91 -12.31 8.57
C GLY A 724 0.36 -12.52 7.73
N LEU A 725 1.39 -11.74 7.98
CA LEU A 725 2.64 -11.80 7.23
C LEU A 725 3.33 -13.16 7.45
N ALA A 726 3.51 -13.92 6.37
CA ALA A 726 4.22 -15.17 6.44
C ALA A 726 5.72 -14.91 6.43
N TYR A 727 6.40 -15.46 7.41
CA TYR A 727 7.84 -15.35 7.54
C TYR A 727 8.52 -16.64 7.08
N PRO A 728 9.52 -16.58 6.19
CA PRO A 728 10.20 -17.77 5.72
C PRO A 728 10.95 -18.49 6.84
N PRO A 729 10.79 -19.81 6.97
CA PRO A 729 11.48 -20.57 8.03
C PRO A 729 13.00 -20.53 7.96
N LYS A 730 13.57 -20.13 6.83
CA LYS A 730 15.04 -20.08 6.60
C LYS A 730 15.68 -18.75 6.98
N MET A 731 14.93 -17.73 7.34
CA MET A 731 15.52 -16.47 7.76
C MET A 731 16.01 -16.55 9.21
N LYS A 732 17.32 -16.56 9.36
CA LYS A 732 17.99 -16.67 10.67
C LYS A 732 18.09 -15.35 11.43
N SER A 733 17.62 -14.22 10.88
CA SER A 733 18.11 -12.92 11.29
C SER A 733 17.05 -11.91 11.73
N CYS A 734 15.83 -12.34 12.05
CA CYS A 734 14.81 -11.42 12.58
C CYS A 734 13.94 -12.05 13.68
N PRO A 735 14.50 -12.23 14.89
CA PRO A 735 13.83 -12.95 15.97
C PRO A 735 12.49 -12.32 16.35
N ASP A 736 12.37 -11.00 16.32
CA ASP A 736 11.17 -10.29 16.73
C ASP A 736 10.00 -10.54 15.78
N VAL A 737 10.27 -10.46 14.48
CA VAL A 737 9.25 -10.72 13.46
C VAL A 737 8.90 -12.20 13.42
N ASP A 738 9.88 -13.07 13.50
CA ASP A 738 9.66 -14.51 13.53
C ASP A 738 8.76 -14.90 14.71
N ARG A 739 8.91 -14.30 15.88
CA ARG A 739 8.03 -14.52 17.02
C ARG A 739 6.64 -13.97 16.82
N ALA A 740 6.53 -12.74 16.26
CA ALA A 740 5.24 -12.12 15.99
C ALA A 740 4.39 -12.97 15.03
N PHE A 741 5.03 -13.64 14.07
CA PHE A 741 4.34 -14.39 13.02
C PHE A 741 4.31 -15.90 13.24
N ARG A 742 5.19 -16.49 14.07
CA ARG A 742 5.18 -17.94 14.36
C ARG A 742 3.93 -18.41 15.08
N GLN A 743 3.17 -17.55 15.68
CA GLN A 743 1.93 -17.90 16.36
C GLN A 743 0.82 -18.36 15.41
N ASP A 744 0.94 -18.02 14.13
CA ASP A 744 -0.04 -18.40 13.08
C ASP A 744 0.42 -19.61 12.24
N LYS A 745 1.20 -20.52 12.81
CA LYS A 745 1.69 -21.70 12.06
C LYS A 745 0.61 -22.72 11.83
N PHE A 746 0.45 -23.10 10.58
CA PHE A 746 -0.20 -24.36 10.21
C PHE A 746 0.84 -25.48 10.16
N LYS A 747 0.75 -26.43 11.05
CA LYS A 747 1.71 -27.54 11.12
C LYS A 747 1.36 -28.66 10.15
N THR A 748 0.07 -28.90 9.91
CA THR A 748 -0.47 -29.96 9.08
C THR A 748 -1.57 -29.43 8.16
N GLN A 749 -2.00 -30.21 7.17
CA GLN A 749 -3.15 -29.85 6.34
C GLN A 749 -4.43 -29.67 7.18
N ALA A 750 -4.61 -30.49 8.21
CA ALA A 750 -5.73 -30.36 9.14
C ALA A 750 -5.71 -29.04 9.93
N ASP A 751 -4.52 -28.51 10.23
CA ASP A 751 -4.38 -27.22 10.91
C ASP A 751 -4.71 -26.02 9.99
N ARG A 752 -4.74 -26.24 8.66
CA ARG A 752 -5.07 -25.23 7.65
C ARG A 752 -6.57 -25.14 7.36
N LEU A 753 -7.33 -26.16 7.75
CA LEU A 753 -8.78 -26.14 7.54
C LEU A 753 -9.41 -25.05 8.39
N PRO A 754 -10.36 -24.28 7.83
CA PRO A 754 -11.05 -23.23 8.57
C PRO A 754 -11.82 -23.81 9.75
N LYS A 755 -11.68 -23.17 10.91
CA LYS A 755 -12.31 -23.59 12.17
C LYS A 755 -13.13 -22.44 12.76
N ASP A 756 -14.18 -22.77 13.49
CA ASP A 756 -14.93 -21.82 14.27
C ASP A 756 -14.17 -21.42 15.56
N LYS A 757 -14.79 -20.53 16.35
CA LYS A 757 -14.22 -20.05 17.62
C LYS A 757 -13.93 -21.18 18.63
N ASP A 758 -14.63 -22.30 18.53
CA ASP A 758 -14.54 -23.46 19.42
C ASP A 758 -13.58 -24.52 18.87
N GLY A 759 -12.90 -24.22 17.72
CA GLY A 759 -11.91 -25.10 17.08
C GLY A 759 -12.50 -26.19 16.21
N LYS A 760 -13.82 -26.20 15.99
CA LYS A 760 -14.50 -27.15 15.11
C LYS A 760 -14.27 -26.75 13.65
N ILE A 761 -13.95 -27.73 12.79
CA ILE A 761 -13.75 -27.52 11.34
C ILE A 761 -15.07 -27.02 10.73
N LEU A 762 -14.98 -25.91 9.97
CA LEU A 762 -16.12 -25.35 9.26
C LEU A 762 -16.51 -26.24 8.08
N PRO A 763 -17.82 -26.26 7.69
CA PRO A 763 -18.28 -27.02 6.53
C PRO A 763 -17.60 -26.58 5.24
N ALA A 764 -17.31 -27.51 4.34
CA ALA A 764 -16.84 -27.18 3.00
C ALA A 764 -18.00 -26.65 2.13
N ILE A 765 -17.75 -25.56 1.42
CA ILE A 765 -18.70 -24.93 0.51
C ILE A 765 -18.20 -25.09 -0.93
N ARG A 766 -19.00 -25.70 -1.77
CA ARG A 766 -18.73 -25.89 -3.20
C ARG A 766 -19.96 -25.64 -4.04
N TYR A 767 -19.75 -25.55 -5.33
CA TYR A 767 -20.84 -25.33 -6.29
C TYR A 767 -20.84 -26.39 -7.38
N GLU A 768 -22.02 -26.86 -7.73
CA GLU A 768 -22.26 -27.63 -8.95
C GLU A 768 -23.07 -26.74 -9.89
N GLY A 769 -22.41 -26.24 -10.93
CA GLY A 769 -22.97 -25.15 -11.73
C GLY A 769 -23.26 -23.93 -10.86
N THR A 770 -24.50 -23.49 -10.75
CA THR A 770 -24.90 -22.39 -9.88
C THR A 770 -25.43 -22.83 -8.51
N LYS A 771 -25.57 -24.15 -8.26
CA LYS A 771 -26.15 -24.67 -7.03
C LYS A 771 -25.10 -24.73 -5.91
N ARG A 772 -25.38 -24.07 -4.78
CA ARG A 772 -24.56 -24.14 -3.58
C ARG A 772 -24.71 -25.48 -2.86
N ILE A 773 -23.60 -26.10 -2.52
CA ILE A 773 -23.55 -27.34 -1.76
C ILE A 773 -22.70 -27.11 -0.51
N VAL A 774 -23.25 -27.44 0.64
CA VAL A 774 -22.57 -27.37 1.93
C VAL A 774 -22.37 -28.80 2.40
N THR A 775 -21.11 -29.22 2.50
CA THR A 775 -20.77 -30.56 3.00
C THR A 775 -20.38 -30.43 4.47
N PRO A 776 -20.98 -31.23 5.38
CA PRO A 776 -20.56 -31.24 6.77
C PRO A 776 -19.07 -31.56 6.89
N ALA A 777 -18.42 -30.94 7.87
CA ALA A 777 -16.98 -31.11 8.10
C ALA A 777 -16.54 -32.52 8.49
N ASP A 778 -17.48 -33.34 8.90
CA ASP A 778 -17.25 -34.71 9.41
C ASP A 778 -17.38 -35.81 8.31
N LYS A 779 -17.36 -35.41 7.02
CA LYS A 779 -17.39 -36.36 5.89
C LYS A 779 -16.17 -36.24 5.01
#